data_18a99bce0ffa0feb2061ab69e5ab0591
#
_entry.id   18a99bce0ffa0feb2061ab69e5ab0591
#
_cell.length_a   1.000
_cell.length_b   1.000
_cell.length_c   1.000
_cell.angle_alpha   90.00
_cell.angle_beta   90.00
_cell.angle_gamma   90.00
#
_symmetry.space_group_name_H-M   'P 1'
#
loop_
_entity.id
_entity.type
_entity.pdbx_description
1 polymer ?
#
loop_
_entity_poly.entity_id
_entity_poly.type
_entity_poly.pdbx_seq_one_letter_code
_entity_poly.pdbx_strand_id
1 'polypeptide(L)'
;MKNALPYLCLFYTSSLFAQSWQHSHFSDFNDNLEKRLYQSQVQLEKGSYPLRFKFGEQCYQPQQAIKLNQSVALVPCINEAPQLRLFRQGNYLAQIDLRSGTPTLTISVEQQLQHNEAMFQSCPNWDKXPIEIDVSSTFAEGESVSDFYSGNTAIVKNGKVTLMPNENASGLILLEKSNTENTATFDWKNATVYFVLTDRFYNGDPTNDHSYHRQKDGMQEIGTFHGGDLKGLTEKLDYLQQLGVNVLWISSPLEQMHGWVGGGDKGDFPHYGYHGYYHLDWTKLDANMGTEDDLSRFVQQAHQRGIRVLFDVVMNHTGYATLADMQEFNFGGFYLTPDEISRTLGEKWTHWKPKSGQNWHSFNDFIRFNDNQAWQNWWGKEWVRADIADYDSPKFDDLKMSLAALPDLXTESEQAVKLPEFFANKNTNAKTLPNAKVRDYLIGWLSDWVRKYGIDGFRVDTAKHVEKSTWLVLKQSAQQALNEWQKANPNAGFNDRFWMTGEAWGHGVFKSDYYQNGFDAMINFDFQDQAKQGLNCFAHIEPIYAEMNRKLSDFNVLSYLSSHDTRLFFHSDSEQNIEKHKTAANLLLLSPGAVQIYYGDESGRTFGATGSDLIQGTRSDMNWQELQQDPQKQALHQHWQKLTQFRQRHPAIGAGVHQLIKNDSYFAFKRVLNEDKVMVVWAGN
;
A
#
# COMPACT_ATOMS: atom_id res chain seq x y z
N MET A 1 7.10 -22.94 -18.75
CA MET A 1 6.78 -23.03 -17.33
C MET A 1 7.88 -22.55 -16.40
N LYS A 2 9.12 -22.69 -16.77
CA LYS A 2 10.22 -22.37 -15.86
C LYS A 2 10.52 -20.88 -15.72
N ASN A 3 9.96 -20.05 -16.56
CA ASN A 3 10.37 -18.65 -16.64
C ASN A 3 9.36 -17.65 -16.08
N ALA A 4 8.22 -18.11 -15.60
CA ALA A 4 7.20 -17.21 -15.07
C ALA A 4 7.36 -16.96 -13.57
N LEU A 5 8.16 -17.77 -12.90
CA LEU A 5 8.27 -17.75 -11.46
C LEU A 5 8.77 -16.46 -10.84
N PRO A 6 9.72 -15.74 -11.43
CA PRO A 6 10.21 -14.53 -10.77
C PRO A 6 9.17 -13.45 -10.59
N TYR A 7 8.08 -13.50 -11.38
CA TYR A 7 7.10 -12.41 -11.34
C TYR A 7 5.85 -12.76 -10.59
N LEU A 8 5.78 -13.99 -10.11
CA LEU A 8 4.56 -14.53 -9.54
C LEU A 8 4.13 -13.87 -8.27
N CYS A 9 4.98 -13.07 -7.67
CA CYS A 9 4.80 -12.95 -6.26
C CYS A 9 4.71 -11.54 -5.76
N LEU A 10 4.88 -10.57 -6.62
CA LEU A 10 4.74 -9.18 -6.22
C LEU A 10 3.37 -8.84 -5.68
N PHE A 11 2.43 -9.74 -5.89
CA PHE A 11 1.05 -9.52 -5.52
C PHE A 11 0.67 -10.06 -4.16
N TYR A 12 1.33 -11.14 -3.76
CA TYR A 12 0.84 -11.91 -2.63
C TYR A 12 1.64 -11.74 -1.40
N THR A 13 2.90 -11.44 -1.60
CA THR A 13 3.77 -11.39 -0.46
C THR A 13 4.79 -10.32 -0.69
N SER A 14 5.12 -9.67 0.36
CA SER A 14 6.14 -8.68 0.32
C SER A 14 7.51 -9.33 0.17
N SER A 15 7.95 -9.95 1.22
CA SER A 15 9.34 -10.35 1.30
C SER A 15 9.63 -11.68 0.65
N LEU A 16 8.65 -12.59 0.65
CA LEU A 16 8.88 -13.92 0.08
C LEU A 16 8.98 -13.87 -1.43
N PHE A 17 8.39 -12.85 -2.02
CA PHE A 17 8.22 -12.84 -3.44
C PHE A 17 8.61 -11.55 -4.10
N ALA A 18 8.99 -10.57 -3.34
CA ALA A 18 9.68 -9.43 -3.92
C ALA A 18 10.99 -10.00 -4.45
N GLN A 19 10.90 -10.72 -5.54
CA GLN A 19 12.10 -11.27 -6.12
C GLN A 19 12.94 -10.12 -6.58
N SER A 20 13.99 -9.92 -5.85
CA SER A 20 14.95 -8.90 -6.18
C SER A 20 16.25 -9.59 -6.53
N TRP A 21 17.18 -8.80 -7.03
CA TRP A 21 18.52 -9.28 -7.27
C TRP A 21 19.20 -9.53 -5.94
N GLN A 22 19.94 -10.62 -5.85
CA GLN A 22 20.59 -11.05 -4.62
C GLN A 22 22.06 -11.35 -4.88
N HIS A 23 22.88 -11.02 -3.90
CA HIS A 23 24.31 -11.30 -3.95
C HIS A 23 24.82 -11.45 -2.52
N SER A 24 25.76 -12.34 -2.30
CA SER A 24 26.21 -12.66 -0.94
C SER A 24 26.87 -11.49 -0.21
N HIS A 25 27.42 -10.53 -0.93
CA HIS A 25 28.13 -9.40 -0.33
C HIS A 25 27.40 -8.07 -0.48
N PHE A 26 26.35 -8.01 -1.30
CA PHE A 26 25.55 -6.80 -1.46
C PHE A 26 24.23 -6.99 -0.74
N SER A 27 23.81 -5.98 -0.02
CA SER A 27 22.51 -6.02 0.65
C SER A 27 21.40 -6.11 -0.39
N ASP A 28 20.18 -6.29 0.07
CA ASP A 28 19.04 -6.44 -0.83
C ASP A 28 18.94 -5.24 -1.78
N PHE A 29 18.70 -5.54 -3.04
CA PHE A 29 18.58 -4.52 -4.06
C PHE A 29 17.19 -3.88 -3.99
N ASN A 30 17.16 -2.57 -3.92
CA ASN A 30 15.92 -1.79 -3.96
C ASN A 30 15.60 -1.39 -5.39
N ASP A 31 14.33 -1.45 -5.74
CA ASP A 31 13.85 -1.14 -7.07
C ASP A 31 13.62 0.36 -7.21
N ASN A 32 14.34 0.99 -8.13
CA ASN A 32 14.03 2.36 -8.53
C ASN A 32 13.14 2.29 -9.76
N LEU A 33 11.85 2.36 -9.54
CA LEU A 33 10.86 2.05 -10.57
C LEU A 33 10.86 3.05 -11.71
N GLU A 34 11.14 4.32 -11.42
CA GLU A 34 11.19 5.34 -12.47
C GLU A 34 12.19 4.97 -13.55
N LYS A 35 13.33 4.49 -13.14
CA LYS A 35 14.45 4.23 -14.05
C LYS A 35 14.62 2.76 -14.39
N ARG A 36 13.76 1.90 -13.85
CA ARG A 36 13.90 0.46 -13.99
C ARG A 36 15.28 0.00 -13.53
N LEU A 37 15.65 0.47 -12.36
CA LEU A 37 16.92 0.17 -11.72
C LEU A 37 16.71 -0.57 -10.43
N TYR A 38 17.58 -1.51 -10.16
CA TYR A 38 17.72 -2.14 -8.86
C TYR A 38 19.01 -1.65 -8.26
N GLN A 39 19.00 -1.24 -7.01
CA GLN A 39 20.16 -0.65 -6.38
C GLN A 39 20.44 -1.29 -5.03
N SER A 40 21.73 -1.49 -4.74
CA SER A 40 22.17 -1.96 -3.44
C SER A 40 23.35 -1.10 -2.99
N GLN A 41 23.24 -0.57 -1.78
CA GLN A 41 24.33 0.16 -1.14
C GLN A 41 25.00 -0.78 -0.13
N VAL A 42 26.31 -0.82 -0.14
CA VAL A 42 27.01 -1.75 0.73
C VAL A 42 28.38 -1.18 1.11
N GLN A 43 28.79 -1.46 2.33
CA GLN A 43 30.15 -1.18 2.76
C GLN A 43 30.98 -2.43 2.52
N LEU A 44 32.03 -2.31 1.71
CA LEU A 44 32.91 -3.42 1.39
C LEU A 44 34.33 -3.10 1.79
N GLU A 45 35.02 -4.10 2.28
CA GLU A 45 36.42 -4.01 2.60
C GLU A 45 37.27 -4.11 1.32
N LYS A 46 38.56 -3.78 1.42
CA LYS A 46 39.52 -4.10 0.37
C LYS A 46 39.49 -5.61 0.13
N GLY A 47 39.44 -6.02 -1.14
CA GLY A 47 39.38 -7.46 -1.43
C GLY A 47 38.89 -7.75 -2.82
N SER A 48 38.66 -9.03 -3.08
CA SER A 48 38.09 -9.53 -4.32
C SER A 48 36.77 -10.19 -4.06
N TYR A 49 35.75 -9.87 -4.87
CA TYR A 49 34.40 -10.31 -4.69
C TYR A 49 33.89 -10.99 -5.97
N PRO A 50 33.50 -12.27 -5.89
CA PRO A 50 32.92 -12.92 -7.07
C PRO A 50 31.54 -12.30 -7.37
N LEU A 51 31.28 -12.04 -8.65
CA LEU A 51 30.07 -11.34 -9.05
C LEU A 51 29.08 -12.29 -9.68
N ARG A 52 28.34 -13.01 -8.84
CA ARG A 52 27.19 -13.80 -9.25
C ARG A 52 25.96 -13.30 -8.53
N PHE A 53 24.96 -12.99 -9.31
CA PHE A 53 23.71 -12.44 -8.80
C PHE A 53 22.59 -13.42 -9.08
N LYS A 54 21.67 -13.56 -8.17
CA LYS A 54 20.47 -14.37 -8.37
C LYS A 54 19.26 -13.48 -8.56
N PHE A 55 18.42 -13.87 -9.47
CA PHE A 55 17.08 -13.31 -9.58
C PHE A 55 16.13 -14.51 -9.64
N GLY A 56 15.46 -14.77 -8.53
CA GLY A 56 14.71 -16.00 -8.38
C GLY A 56 15.65 -17.20 -8.41
N GLU A 57 15.34 -18.17 -9.24
CA GLU A 57 16.15 -19.36 -9.39
C GLU A 57 17.27 -19.21 -10.41
N GLN A 58 17.35 -18.06 -11.05
CA GLN A 58 18.29 -17.87 -12.15
C GLN A 58 19.55 -17.14 -11.69
N CYS A 59 20.67 -17.58 -12.23
CA CYS A 59 21.98 -17.01 -11.93
C CYS A 59 22.46 -16.17 -13.09
N TYR A 60 22.97 -14.97 -12.77
CA TYR A 60 23.55 -14.03 -13.73
C TYR A 60 24.94 -13.61 -13.29
N GLN A 61 25.80 -13.32 -14.27
CA GLN A 61 27.14 -12.82 -13.99
C GLN A 61 27.52 -11.80 -15.06
N PRO A 62 28.45 -10.87 -14.75
CA PRO A 62 28.92 -9.97 -15.80
C PRO A 62 29.55 -10.74 -16.96
N GLN A 63 29.31 -10.26 -18.16
CA GLN A 63 29.82 -10.87 -19.37
C GLN A 63 31.38 -10.84 -19.38
N GLN A 64 31.94 -9.87 -18.69
CA GLN A 64 33.38 -9.70 -18.61
C GLN A 64 33.76 -9.11 -17.26
N ALA A 65 35.02 -9.05 -16.95
CA ALA A 65 35.49 -8.42 -15.71
C ALA A 65 35.03 -6.97 -15.65
N ILE A 66 34.65 -6.53 -14.45
CA ILE A 66 34.08 -5.20 -14.25
C ILE A 66 35.05 -4.28 -13.52
N LYS A 67 35.08 -3.04 -13.96
CA LYS A 67 35.78 -1.96 -13.27
C LYS A 67 34.74 -1.01 -12.68
N LEU A 68 35.13 -0.25 -11.65
CA LEU A 68 34.23 0.73 -11.06
C LEU A 68 33.78 1.73 -12.13
N ASN A 69 32.51 2.08 -12.05
CA ASN A 69 31.85 3.03 -12.94
C ASN A 69 31.71 2.53 -14.39
N GLN A 70 31.94 1.24 -14.62
CA GLN A 70 31.75 0.64 -15.92
C GLN A 70 30.47 -0.18 -15.91
N SER A 71 29.65 -0.01 -16.95
CA SER A 71 28.42 -0.80 -17.12
C SER A 71 28.71 -2.02 -17.97
N VAL A 72 28.37 -3.22 -17.47
CA VAL A 72 28.68 -4.47 -18.15
C VAL A 72 27.39 -5.32 -18.19
N ALA A 73 27.13 -5.95 -19.32
CA ALA A 73 25.94 -6.80 -19.46
C ALA A 73 26.01 -7.98 -18.48
N LEU A 74 24.88 -8.34 -17.91
CA LEU A 74 24.70 -9.54 -17.12
C LEU A 74 24.16 -10.64 -18.02
N VAL A 75 24.83 -11.78 -18.00
CA VAL A 75 24.46 -12.94 -18.81
C VAL A 75 24.25 -14.14 -17.89
N PRO A 76 23.53 -15.16 -18.33
CA PRO A 76 23.37 -16.37 -17.50
C PRO A 76 24.74 -16.94 -17.11
N CYS A 77 24.83 -17.48 -15.90
CA CYS A 77 26.09 -18.03 -15.40
C CYS A 77 26.53 -19.24 -16.22
N ILE A 78 27.77 -19.22 -16.70
CA ILE A 78 28.30 -20.31 -17.52
C ILE A 78 29.66 -20.79 -17.07
N ASN A 79 30.48 -19.90 -16.51
CA ASN A 79 31.84 -20.22 -16.13
C ASN A 79 32.15 -19.65 -14.76
N GLU A 80 33.43 -19.60 -14.43
CA GLU A 80 33.89 -18.97 -13.20
C GLU A 80 33.46 -17.52 -13.14
N ALA A 81 33.01 -17.10 -11.97
CA ALA A 81 32.48 -15.74 -11.81
C ALA A 81 33.56 -14.70 -11.99
N PRO A 82 33.31 -13.65 -12.77
CA PRO A 82 34.22 -12.51 -12.78
C PRO A 82 34.34 -11.91 -11.38
N GLN A 83 35.49 -11.34 -11.09
CA GLN A 83 35.82 -10.79 -9.79
C GLN A 83 35.78 -9.27 -9.85
N LEU A 84 35.19 -8.66 -8.84
CA LEU A 84 35.38 -7.24 -8.56
C LEU A 84 36.54 -7.09 -7.60
N ARG A 85 37.56 -6.33 -7.98
CA ARG A 85 38.69 -6.07 -7.10
C ARG A 85 38.60 -4.66 -6.56
N LEU A 86 38.61 -4.55 -5.25
CA LEU A 86 38.54 -3.27 -4.54
C LEU A 86 39.85 -3.04 -3.82
N PHE A 87 40.42 -1.88 -4.04
CA PHE A 87 41.71 -1.51 -3.46
C PHE A 87 41.56 -0.70 -2.18
N ARG A 88 40.33 -0.26 -1.88
CA ARG A 88 40.02 0.51 -0.68
C ARG A 88 38.70 0.06 -0.10
N GLN A 89 38.63 0.11 1.22
CA GLN A 89 37.36 0.00 1.91
C GLN A 89 36.50 1.22 1.57
N GLY A 90 35.21 1.02 1.40
CA GLY A 90 34.32 2.14 1.09
C GLY A 90 32.89 1.73 0.97
N ASN A 91 32.06 2.72 0.74
CA ASN A 91 30.64 2.50 0.44
C ASN A 91 30.48 2.47 -1.07
N TYR A 92 29.84 1.43 -1.54
CA TYR A 92 29.69 1.16 -2.97
C TYR A 92 28.21 1.03 -3.31
N LEU A 93 27.85 1.47 -4.50
CA LEU A 93 26.52 1.36 -5.05
C LEU A 93 26.55 0.40 -6.22
N ALA A 94 25.82 -0.70 -6.12
CA ALA A 94 25.62 -1.61 -7.24
C ALA A 94 24.27 -1.30 -7.87
N GLN A 95 24.25 -1.11 -9.19
CA GLN A 95 23.02 -0.83 -9.92
C GLN A 95 22.84 -1.86 -11.03
N ILE A 96 21.63 -2.44 -11.08
CA ILE A 96 21.26 -3.33 -12.18
C ILE A 96 20.17 -2.62 -12.96
N ASP A 97 20.45 -2.36 -14.24
CA ASP A 97 19.60 -1.55 -15.13
C ASP A 97 18.95 -2.45 -16.17
N LEU A 98 17.63 -2.40 -16.24
CA LEU A 98 16.85 -3.25 -17.14
C LEU A 98 16.29 -2.51 -18.35
N ARG A 99 16.65 -1.24 -18.53
CA ARG A 99 16.00 -0.43 -19.58
C ARG A 99 16.28 -0.93 -20.99
N SER A 100 17.41 -1.55 -21.21
CA SER A 100 17.79 -2.04 -22.55
C SER A 100 17.26 -3.42 -22.87
N GLY A 101 16.54 -4.05 -21.96
CA GLY A 101 16.06 -5.42 -22.12
C GLY A 101 17.07 -6.48 -21.72
N THR A 102 18.36 -6.16 -21.71
CA THR A 102 19.40 -7.01 -21.16
C THR A 102 19.88 -6.36 -19.86
N PRO A 103 19.87 -7.08 -18.74
CA PRO A 103 20.35 -6.45 -17.50
C PRO A 103 21.81 -6.03 -17.63
N THR A 104 22.12 -4.85 -17.12
CA THR A 104 23.53 -4.41 -17.01
C THR A 104 23.84 -4.08 -15.57
N LEU A 105 25.07 -4.33 -15.17
CA LEU A 105 25.57 -4.06 -13.82
C LEU A 105 26.58 -2.93 -13.86
N THR A 106 26.42 -1.96 -12.97
CA THR A 106 27.42 -0.92 -12.73
C THR A 106 27.68 -0.87 -11.22
N ILE A 107 28.96 -0.85 -10.85
CA ILE A 107 29.36 -0.67 -9.45
C ILE A 107 30.15 0.62 -9.36
N SER A 108 29.70 1.53 -8.50
CA SER A 108 30.33 2.85 -8.34
C SER A 108 30.64 3.11 -6.87
N VAL A 109 31.59 4.00 -6.65
CA VAL A 109 31.85 4.51 -5.30
C VAL A 109 30.74 5.51 -5.00
N GLU A 110 30.00 5.26 -3.94
CA GLU A 110 28.97 6.19 -3.51
C GLU A 110 29.68 7.39 -2.87
N GLN A 111 29.39 8.58 -3.38
CA GLN A 111 29.78 9.77 -2.65
C GLN A 111 29.00 9.75 -1.35
N GLN A 112 29.70 9.55 -0.26
CA GLN A 112 29.10 9.72 1.03
C GLN A 112 28.39 11.08 1.04
N LEU A 113 27.08 11.05 1.09
CA LEU A 113 26.38 12.09 1.81
C LEU A 113 27.03 12.06 3.17
N GLN A 114 27.86 13.03 3.45
CA GLN A 114 28.38 13.20 4.80
C GLN A 114 27.13 13.30 5.68
N HIS A 115 26.80 12.19 6.31
CA HIS A 115 25.92 12.26 7.46
C HIS A 115 26.65 13.21 8.39
N ASN A 116 26.16 14.41 8.44
CA ASN A 116 26.61 15.35 9.43
C ASN A 116 26.33 14.69 10.77
N GLU A 117 27.39 14.13 11.37
CA GLU A 117 27.25 13.56 12.71
C GLU A 117 26.65 14.56 13.68
N ALA A 118 26.79 15.87 13.37
CA ALA A 118 26.17 16.95 14.11
C ALA A 118 24.63 16.94 14.07
N MET A 119 24.02 16.16 13.17
CA MET A 119 22.54 16.05 13.13
C MET A 119 22.00 14.96 14.02
N PHE A 120 22.85 14.11 14.59
CA PHE A 120 22.40 13.09 15.54
C PHE A 120 22.51 13.64 16.95
N GLN A 121 21.41 14.25 17.38
CA GLN A 121 21.28 14.61 18.79
C GLN A 121 21.34 13.32 19.60
N SER A 122 22.07 13.34 20.71
CA SER A 122 22.04 12.22 21.67
C SER A 122 20.61 12.04 22.14
N CYS A 123 20.21 10.81 22.38
CA CYS A 123 18.84 10.53 22.79
C CYS A 123 18.56 11.16 24.16
N PRO A 124 17.60 12.06 24.27
CA PRO A 124 17.33 12.67 25.57
C PRO A 124 16.82 11.65 26.56
N ASN A 125 17.07 11.93 27.84
CA ASN A 125 16.65 11.08 28.94
C ASN A 125 15.90 11.95 29.96
N TRP A 126 14.60 11.69 30.07
CA TRP A 126 13.71 12.51 30.87
C TRP A 126 13.75 12.06 32.32
N ASP A 127 13.99 13.01 33.23
CA ASP A 127 14.05 12.76 34.69
C ASP A 127 12.69 12.86 35.37
N LYS A 128 11.63 12.86 34.58
CA LYS A 128 10.23 12.96 35.04
C LYS A 128 9.85 14.29 35.68
N UNK A 129 10.55 15.33 35.41
CA UNK A 129 10.30 16.59 35.90
C UNK A 129 9.70 17.41 34.84
N PRO A 130 9.12 18.42 35.27
CA PRO A 130 8.75 19.43 34.26
C PRO A 130 9.97 19.95 33.52
N ILE A 131 9.78 20.33 32.27
CA ILE A 131 10.89 20.83 31.47
C ILE A 131 10.58 22.26 31.00
N GLU A 132 11.65 23.04 30.85
CA GLU A 132 11.59 24.39 30.31
C GLU A 132 11.89 24.33 28.82
N ILE A 133 10.97 24.82 28.01
CA ILE A 133 11.03 24.69 26.55
C ILE A 133 11.21 26.06 25.93
N ASP A 134 12.24 26.23 25.10
CA ASP A 134 12.44 27.44 24.32
C ASP A 134 11.48 27.45 23.14
N VAL A 135 10.45 28.28 23.19
CA VAL A 135 9.43 28.38 22.15
C VAL A 135 9.52 29.69 21.37
N SER A 136 10.61 30.45 21.57
CA SER A 136 10.73 31.79 21.02
C SER A 136 10.70 31.83 19.49
N SER A 137 11.14 30.77 18.82
CA SER A 137 11.11 30.71 17.36
C SER A 137 9.71 30.43 16.79
N THR A 138 8.75 30.09 17.66
CA THR A 138 7.43 29.62 17.22
C THR A 138 6.29 30.47 17.77
N PHE A 139 6.36 30.83 19.05
CA PHE A 139 5.27 31.53 19.74
C PHE A 139 5.78 32.83 20.35
N ALA A 140 4.92 33.83 20.36
CA ALA A 140 5.28 35.18 20.77
C ALA A 140 5.26 35.32 22.28
N GLU A 141 6.06 36.26 22.79
CA GLU A 141 6.09 36.61 24.20
C GLU A 141 4.68 36.99 24.68
N GLY A 142 4.27 36.43 25.80
CA GLY A 142 2.95 36.69 26.37
C GLY A 142 1.83 35.81 25.81
N GLU A 143 2.10 35.05 24.76
CA GLU A 143 1.11 34.18 24.14
C GLU A 143 0.84 32.97 25.01
N SER A 144 -0.42 32.53 25.10
CA SER A 144 -0.76 31.30 25.77
C SER A 144 -0.60 30.13 24.79
N VAL A 145 0.14 29.10 25.18
CA VAL A 145 0.30 27.88 24.38
C VAL A 145 -0.23 26.70 25.18
N SER A 146 -0.72 25.72 24.47
CA SER A 146 -1.32 24.51 25.05
C SER A 146 -0.58 23.28 24.56
N ASP A 147 -0.46 22.29 25.44
CA ASP A 147 -0.11 20.93 25.04
C ASP A 147 -1.42 20.23 24.63
N PHE A 148 -1.57 19.96 23.35
CA PHE A 148 -2.78 19.29 22.85
C PHE A 148 -2.99 17.93 23.53
N TYR A 149 -1.90 17.25 23.86
CA TYR A 149 -2.00 15.91 24.43
C TYR A 149 -2.65 15.91 25.81
N SER A 150 -2.23 16.80 26.69
CA SER A 150 -2.74 16.85 28.07
C SER A 150 -3.80 17.93 28.29
N GLY A 151 -3.82 18.95 27.45
CA GLY A 151 -4.64 20.14 27.68
C GLY A 151 -4.02 21.18 28.57
N ASN A 152 -2.85 20.94 29.14
CA ASN A 152 -2.16 21.89 30.00
C ASN A 152 -1.70 23.10 29.19
N THR A 153 -1.71 24.28 29.82
CA THR A 153 -1.36 25.54 29.16
C THR A 153 -0.23 26.24 29.91
N ALA A 154 0.45 27.13 29.21
CA ALA A 154 1.48 27.98 29.81
C ALA A 154 1.57 29.27 28.99
N ILE A 155 2.00 30.36 29.67
CA ILE A 155 2.23 31.66 29.01
C ILE A 155 3.70 31.75 28.64
N VAL A 156 3.99 32.20 27.45
CA VAL A 156 5.38 32.41 27.01
C VAL A 156 5.98 33.58 27.81
N LYS A 157 7.05 33.29 28.50
CA LYS A 157 7.74 34.28 29.32
C LYS A 157 9.25 34.12 29.08
N ASN A 158 9.88 35.22 28.65
CA ASN A 158 11.29 35.21 28.26
C ASN A 158 11.56 34.17 27.16
N GLY A 159 10.59 33.99 26.25
CA GLY A 159 10.69 33.05 25.15
C GLY A 159 10.51 31.60 25.52
N LYS A 160 10.07 31.29 26.76
CA LYS A 160 10.01 29.91 27.24
C LYS A 160 8.68 29.60 27.89
N VAL A 161 8.37 28.31 27.93
CA VAL A 161 7.25 27.76 28.71
C VAL A 161 7.78 26.58 29.54
N THR A 162 7.15 26.33 30.66
CA THR A 162 7.45 25.16 31.50
C THR A 162 6.23 24.26 31.54
N LEU A 163 6.42 23.01 31.10
CA LEU A 163 5.32 22.04 31.02
C LEU A 163 5.84 20.68 31.47
N MET A 164 4.89 19.85 31.89
CA MET A 164 5.19 18.46 32.25
C MET A 164 5.03 17.58 31.02
N PRO A 165 6.08 16.91 30.57
CA PRO A 165 5.92 15.92 29.50
C PRO A 165 4.92 14.83 29.87
N ASN A 166 4.30 14.22 28.91
CA ASN A 166 3.25 13.24 29.14
C ASN A 166 3.83 11.86 29.38
N GLU A 167 3.63 11.35 30.57
CA GLU A 167 4.16 10.03 30.93
C GLU A 167 3.53 8.92 30.08
N ASN A 168 2.23 9.03 29.78
CA ASN A 168 1.53 8.06 28.95
C ASN A 168 1.96 8.10 27.51
N ALA A 169 2.72 9.11 27.09
CA ALA A 169 3.24 9.27 25.75
C ALA A 169 4.76 9.30 25.74
N SER A 170 5.39 8.71 26.75
CA SER A 170 6.85 8.60 26.88
C SER A 170 7.56 9.95 26.75
N GLY A 171 6.96 10.99 27.32
CA GLY A 171 7.60 12.31 27.36
C GLY A 171 7.26 13.24 26.21
N LEU A 172 6.22 12.93 25.44
CA LEU A 172 5.81 13.79 24.31
C LEU A 172 5.01 15.00 24.80
N ILE A 173 5.21 16.14 24.15
CA ILE A 173 4.40 17.36 24.29
C ILE A 173 4.07 17.85 22.87
N LEU A 174 2.80 18.19 22.64
CA LEU A 174 2.33 18.66 21.33
C LEU A 174 1.83 20.10 21.47
N LEU A 175 2.66 21.07 21.11
CA LEU A 175 2.37 22.48 21.38
C LEU A 175 1.62 23.15 20.25
N GLU A 176 0.57 23.85 20.62
CA GLU A 176 -0.22 24.70 19.73
C GLU A 176 -0.59 25.97 20.48
N LYS A 177 -1.03 26.98 19.72
CA LYS A 177 -1.57 28.20 20.34
C LYS A 177 -2.84 27.83 21.10
N SER A 178 -2.98 28.33 22.33
CA SER A 178 -4.17 28.06 23.14
C SER A 178 -5.43 28.57 22.45
N ASN A 179 -6.54 27.89 22.69
CA ASN A 179 -7.85 28.23 22.14
C ASN A 179 -7.87 28.21 20.62
N THR A 180 -6.99 27.40 20.00
CA THR A 180 -7.03 27.16 18.56
C THR A 180 -8.34 26.48 18.23
N GLU A 181 -9.13 27.12 17.35
CA GLU A 181 -10.31 26.50 16.81
C GLU A 181 -9.93 25.52 15.71
N ASN A 182 -10.66 24.43 15.60
CA ASN A 182 -10.40 23.47 14.54
C ASN A 182 -11.08 23.98 13.25
N THR A 183 -10.46 24.99 12.65
CA THR A 183 -10.92 25.60 11.40
C THR A 183 -9.97 25.24 10.25
N ALA A 184 -9.14 24.24 10.42
CA ALA A 184 -8.11 23.89 9.45
C ALA A 184 -8.73 23.48 8.13
N THR A 185 -8.21 24.05 7.04
CA THR A 185 -8.58 23.66 5.69
C THR A 185 -7.85 22.36 5.34
N PHE A 186 -8.58 21.40 4.80
CA PHE A 186 -7.99 20.13 4.39
C PHE A 186 -6.89 20.34 3.33
N ASP A 187 -5.77 19.66 3.50
CA ASP A 187 -4.66 19.68 2.54
C ASP A 187 -4.23 18.24 2.31
N TRP A 188 -4.20 17.83 1.05
CA TRP A 188 -3.83 16.45 0.73
C TRP A 188 -2.44 16.08 1.23
N LYS A 189 -1.51 17.03 1.36
CA LYS A 189 -0.20 16.74 1.94
C LYS A 189 -0.29 16.40 3.43
N ASN A 190 -1.39 16.79 4.08
CA ASN A 190 -1.61 16.48 5.49
C ASN A 190 -2.64 15.37 5.69
N ALA A 191 -3.07 14.72 4.63
CA ALA A 191 -4.13 13.72 4.71
C ALA A 191 -3.71 12.57 5.61
N THR A 192 -4.66 12.10 6.41
CA THR A 192 -4.54 10.83 7.14
C THR A 192 -5.50 9.87 6.47
N VAL A 193 -4.92 8.96 5.70
CA VAL A 193 -5.66 7.95 4.93
C VAL A 193 -5.75 6.68 5.76
N TYR A 194 -6.97 6.20 5.99
CA TYR A 194 -7.18 4.93 6.68
C TYR A 194 -7.45 3.89 5.60
N PHE A 195 -6.57 2.90 5.50
CA PHE A 195 -6.71 1.83 4.50
C PHE A 195 -7.35 0.63 5.17
N VAL A 196 -8.47 0.20 4.61
CA VAL A 196 -9.23 -0.91 5.18
C VAL A 196 -9.52 -1.97 4.11
N LEU A 197 -9.31 -3.23 4.49
CA LEU A 197 -9.89 -4.35 3.75
C LEU A 197 -11.33 -4.50 4.27
N THR A 198 -12.27 -4.14 3.43
CA THR A 198 -13.68 -4.08 3.84
C THR A 198 -14.15 -5.39 4.44
N ASP A 199 -13.76 -6.51 3.81
CA ASP A 199 -14.13 -7.85 4.28
C ASP A 199 -13.69 -8.13 5.71
N ARG A 200 -12.62 -7.49 6.17
CA ARG A 200 -11.97 -7.80 7.44
C ARG A 200 -12.29 -6.81 8.54
N PHE A 201 -13.14 -5.81 8.26
CA PHE A 201 -13.35 -4.72 9.20
C PHE A 201 -14.56 -4.94 10.09
N TYR A 202 -15.77 -4.96 9.52
CA TYR A 202 -16.97 -5.13 10.34
C TYR A 202 -18.13 -5.62 9.48
N ASN A 203 -18.80 -6.66 9.97
CA ASN A 203 -19.94 -7.27 9.27
C ASN A 203 -21.21 -6.52 9.66
N GLY A 204 -21.75 -5.73 8.74
CA GLY A 204 -22.99 -4.98 8.98
C GLY A 204 -24.24 -5.69 8.50
N ASP A 205 -24.10 -6.67 7.60
CA ASP A 205 -25.22 -7.37 7.01
C ASP A 205 -24.89 -8.84 6.81
N PRO A 206 -25.15 -9.69 7.81
CA PRO A 206 -24.78 -11.11 7.66
C PRO A 206 -25.51 -11.83 6.52
N THR A 207 -26.58 -11.25 5.97
CA THR A 207 -27.33 -11.94 4.90
C THR A 207 -26.57 -11.97 3.59
N ASN A 208 -25.54 -11.14 3.41
CA ASN A 208 -24.76 -11.15 2.18
C ASN A 208 -23.46 -11.96 2.26
N ASP A 209 -23.21 -12.65 3.38
CA ASP A 209 -21.90 -13.29 3.63
C ASP A 209 -21.58 -14.42 2.66
N HIS A 210 -22.60 -15.06 2.10
CA HIS A 210 -22.43 -16.25 1.26
C HIS A 210 -22.86 -16.00 -0.19
N SER A 211 -22.75 -14.78 -0.67
CA SER A 211 -23.16 -14.46 -2.03
C SER A 211 -22.37 -15.31 -3.02
N TYR A 212 -23.02 -15.69 -4.13
CA TYR A 212 -22.44 -16.56 -5.15
C TYR A 212 -22.03 -17.92 -4.60
N HIS A 213 -22.69 -18.36 -3.51
CA HIS A 213 -22.38 -19.63 -2.83
C HIS A 213 -20.99 -19.68 -2.20
N ARG A 214 -20.38 -18.54 -1.96
CA ARG A 214 -19.09 -18.48 -1.26
C ARG A 214 -19.27 -18.91 0.18
N GLN A 215 -18.23 -19.51 0.72
CA GLN A 215 -18.23 -19.90 2.12
C GLN A 215 -17.66 -18.78 2.98
N LYS A 216 -18.27 -18.55 4.12
CA LYS A 216 -17.66 -17.80 5.20
C LYS A 216 -17.20 -18.83 6.22
N ASP A 217 -15.93 -19.00 6.32
CA ASP A 217 -15.38 -20.09 7.15
C ASP A 217 -14.94 -19.62 8.52
N GLY A 218 -15.22 -18.36 8.82
CA GLY A 218 -14.86 -17.80 10.11
C GLY A 218 -13.47 -17.18 10.11
N MET A 219 -13.13 -16.60 11.24
CA MET A 219 -11.97 -15.74 11.32
C MET A 219 -10.64 -16.49 11.24
N GLN A 220 -10.65 -17.80 11.42
CA GLN A 220 -9.42 -18.58 11.35
C GLN A 220 -9.12 -19.13 9.97
N GLU A 221 -10.04 -19.02 9.03
CA GLU A 221 -9.86 -19.55 7.69
C GLU A 221 -9.12 -18.56 6.81
N ILE A 222 -7.96 -18.97 6.35
CA ILE A 222 -7.11 -18.12 5.50
C ILE A 222 -7.73 -18.02 4.11
N GLY A 223 -7.79 -16.80 3.56
CA GLY A 223 -8.16 -16.59 2.17
C GLY A 223 -9.66 -16.57 1.90
N THR A 224 -10.49 -16.81 2.90
CA THR A 224 -11.95 -16.79 2.71
C THR A 224 -12.52 -15.41 3.01
N PHE A 225 -13.78 -15.19 2.60
CA PHE A 225 -14.52 -14.01 3.01
C PHE A 225 -14.90 -14.14 4.49
N HIS A 226 -14.78 -13.04 5.23
CA HIS A 226 -15.12 -13.01 6.67
C HIS A 226 -16.34 -12.18 6.98
N GLY A 227 -16.94 -11.56 5.96
CA GLY A 227 -18.25 -10.95 6.11
C GLY A 227 -18.31 -9.44 6.25
N GLY A 228 -17.17 -8.77 6.33
CA GLY A 228 -17.18 -7.30 6.35
C GLY A 228 -17.76 -6.73 5.08
N ASP A 229 -18.44 -5.59 5.19
CA ASP A 229 -19.19 -5.05 4.05
C ASP A 229 -19.38 -3.52 4.17
N LEU A 230 -20.07 -2.94 3.18
CA LEU A 230 -20.28 -1.49 3.14
C LEU A 230 -21.14 -1.01 4.30
N LYS A 231 -22.17 -1.78 4.69
CA LYS A 231 -22.95 -1.42 5.88
C LYS A 231 -22.07 -1.41 7.13
N GLY A 232 -21.14 -2.35 7.22
CA GLY A 232 -20.21 -2.39 8.35
C GLY A 232 -19.31 -1.17 8.39
N LEU A 233 -18.81 -0.74 7.22
CA LEU A 233 -18.03 0.49 7.15
C LEU A 233 -18.85 1.69 7.61
N THR A 234 -20.11 1.77 7.18
CA THR A 234 -21.00 2.87 7.56
C THR A 234 -21.18 2.91 9.07
N GLU A 235 -21.39 1.75 9.70
CA GLU A 235 -21.57 1.67 11.16
C GLU A 235 -20.33 2.09 11.93
N LYS A 236 -19.15 2.03 11.31
CA LYS A 236 -17.90 2.40 11.98
C LYS A 236 -17.36 3.78 11.59
N LEU A 237 -18.14 4.58 10.87
CA LEU A 237 -17.70 5.92 10.48
C LEU A 237 -17.48 6.84 11.68
N ASP A 238 -18.29 6.73 12.73
CA ASP A 238 -18.06 7.53 13.94
C ASP A 238 -16.73 7.17 14.59
N TYR A 239 -16.42 5.89 14.64
CA TYR A 239 -15.12 5.44 15.15
C TYR A 239 -13.96 6.08 14.36
N LEU A 240 -14.08 6.10 13.04
CA LEU A 240 -13.04 6.67 12.17
C LEU A 240 -12.94 8.19 12.32
N GLN A 241 -14.09 8.86 12.42
CA GLN A 241 -14.12 10.30 12.63
C GLN A 241 -13.43 10.66 13.96
N GLN A 242 -13.75 9.93 15.02
CA GLN A 242 -13.16 10.16 16.34
C GLN A 242 -11.65 9.87 16.35
N LEU A 243 -11.21 8.91 15.55
CA LEU A 243 -9.79 8.65 15.39
C LEU A 243 -9.07 9.85 14.78
N GLY A 244 -9.75 10.63 13.92
CA GLY A 244 -9.14 11.78 13.27
C GLY A 244 -8.84 11.56 11.79
N VAL A 245 -9.33 10.48 11.24
CA VAL A 245 -9.16 10.13 9.82
C VAL A 245 -9.95 11.09 8.96
N ASN A 246 -9.39 11.53 7.83
CA ASN A 246 -10.11 12.38 6.89
C ASN A 246 -10.14 11.83 5.46
N VAL A 247 -9.52 10.68 5.21
CA VAL A 247 -9.62 9.97 3.94
C VAL A 247 -9.71 8.48 4.24
N LEU A 248 -10.59 7.77 3.54
CA LEU A 248 -10.78 6.33 3.72
C LEU A 248 -10.55 5.64 2.38
N TRP A 249 -9.50 4.83 2.30
CA TRP A 249 -9.19 3.99 1.15
C TRP A 249 -9.77 2.61 1.44
N ILE A 250 -10.79 2.23 0.66
CA ILE A 250 -11.42 0.91 0.83
C ILE A 250 -10.94 -0.03 -0.28
N SER A 251 -10.77 -1.30 0.07
CA SER A 251 -10.52 -2.33 -0.93
C SER A 251 -11.61 -2.28 -1.99
N SER A 252 -11.27 -2.65 -3.23
CA SER A 252 -12.22 -2.56 -4.33
C SER A 252 -13.52 -3.28 -3.97
N PRO A 253 -14.68 -2.60 -4.02
CA PRO A 253 -15.94 -3.27 -3.72
C PRO A 253 -16.57 -3.92 -4.95
N LEU A 254 -15.87 -3.90 -6.10
CA LEU A 254 -16.41 -4.41 -7.35
C LEU A 254 -16.40 -5.93 -7.37
N GLU A 255 -17.20 -6.50 -8.26
CA GLU A 255 -17.45 -7.95 -8.28
C GLU A 255 -16.16 -8.72 -8.57
N GLN A 256 -15.83 -9.65 -7.65
CA GLN A 256 -14.65 -10.48 -7.73
C GLN A 256 -15.02 -11.88 -8.23
N MET A 257 -14.03 -12.66 -8.64
CA MET A 257 -14.28 -14.07 -9.00
C MET A 257 -15.14 -14.72 -7.91
N HIS A 258 -16.08 -15.56 -8.34
CA HIS A 258 -17.02 -16.18 -7.40
C HIS A 258 -16.38 -17.32 -6.62
N GLY A 259 -15.49 -18.08 -7.27
CA GLY A 259 -14.85 -19.22 -6.64
C GLY A 259 -13.50 -18.87 -6.04
N TRP A 260 -12.66 -19.90 -5.91
CA TRP A 260 -11.37 -19.80 -5.25
C TRP A 260 -10.31 -20.55 -6.04
N VAL A 261 -9.06 -20.21 -5.75
CA VAL A 261 -7.89 -20.98 -6.22
C VAL A 261 -7.07 -21.38 -5.02
N GLY A 262 -6.11 -22.27 -5.19
CA GLY A 262 -5.20 -22.62 -4.12
C GLY A 262 -4.28 -21.46 -3.79
N GLY A 263 -4.18 -21.10 -2.51
CA GLY A 263 -3.40 -19.95 -2.06
C GLY A 263 -2.01 -20.33 -1.59
N GLY A 264 -1.13 -19.35 -1.61
CA GLY A 264 0.23 -19.53 -1.16
C GLY A 264 1.08 -20.35 -2.12
N ASP A 265 2.31 -20.61 -1.71
CA ASP A 265 3.24 -21.39 -2.52
C ASP A 265 2.81 -22.85 -2.66
N LYS A 266 2.07 -23.33 -1.67
CA LYS A 266 1.70 -24.75 -1.60
C LYS A 266 0.25 -25.02 -1.98
N GLY A 267 -0.51 -23.98 -2.30
CA GLY A 267 -1.94 -24.13 -2.57
C GLY A 267 -2.68 -24.68 -1.37
N ASP A 268 -2.29 -24.28 -0.18
CA ASP A 268 -2.73 -24.95 1.05
C ASP A 268 -3.89 -24.26 1.76
N PHE A 269 -4.54 -23.30 1.10
CA PHE A 269 -5.76 -22.69 1.61
C PHE A 269 -6.62 -22.19 0.43
N PRO A 270 -7.95 -22.07 0.62
CA PRO A 270 -8.79 -21.55 -0.45
C PRO A 270 -8.60 -20.04 -0.55
N HIS A 271 -8.25 -19.53 -1.73
CA HIS A 271 -7.99 -18.12 -1.90
C HIS A 271 -9.08 -17.50 -2.76
N TYR A 272 -10.01 -16.81 -2.12
CA TYR A 272 -11.06 -16.02 -2.76
C TYR A 272 -10.56 -14.59 -2.97
N GLY A 273 -11.33 -13.82 -3.71
CA GLY A 273 -11.02 -12.41 -3.96
C GLY A 273 -11.51 -11.47 -2.85
N TYR A 274 -11.40 -11.87 -1.59
CA TYR A 274 -11.89 -11.07 -0.47
C TYR A 274 -11.23 -9.69 -0.41
N HIS A 275 -10.01 -9.58 -0.93
CA HIS A 275 -9.18 -8.38 -0.87
C HIS A 275 -9.48 -7.37 -1.99
N GLY A 276 -10.25 -7.75 -2.99
CA GLY A 276 -10.65 -6.83 -4.05
C GLY A 276 -9.71 -6.76 -5.25
N TYR A 277 -8.80 -7.71 -5.42
CA TYR A 277 -7.83 -7.66 -6.52
C TYR A 277 -8.07 -8.69 -7.61
N TYR A 278 -9.16 -9.47 -7.54
CA TYR A 278 -9.43 -10.55 -8.49
C TYR A 278 -10.76 -10.30 -9.19
N HIS A 279 -10.81 -9.23 -9.99
CA HIS A 279 -12.05 -8.75 -10.60
C HIS A 279 -12.64 -9.71 -11.64
N LEU A 280 -13.95 -9.87 -11.56
CA LEU A 280 -14.74 -10.56 -12.58
C LEU A 280 -15.52 -9.54 -13.43
N ASP A 281 -16.08 -8.52 -12.79
CA ASP A 281 -16.94 -7.54 -13.50
C ASP A 281 -16.77 -6.18 -12.81
N TRP A 282 -16.21 -5.22 -13.55
CA TRP A 282 -16.00 -3.86 -13.05
C TRP A 282 -17.28 -3.03 -12.98
N THR A 283 -18.38 -3.53 -13.56
CA THR A 283 -19.64 -2.76 -13.64
C THR A 283 -20.62 -3.10 -12.53
N LYS A 284 -20.28 -4.05 -11.66
CA LYS A 284 -21.18 -4.50 -10.58
C LYS A 284 -20.44 -4.41 -9.25
N LEU A 285 -21.17 -4.12 -8.19
CA LEU A 285 -20.66 -4.34 -6.84
C LEU A 285 -20.65 -5.84 -6.55
N ASP A 286 -19.63 -6.28 -5.82
CA ASP A 286 -19.65 -7.63 -5.28
C ASP A 286 -20.78 -7.75 -4.26
N ALA A 287 -21.60 -8.79 -4.37
CA ALA A 287 -22.77 -8.90 -3.52
C ALA A 287 -22.39 -9.12 -2.05
N ASN A 288 -21.18 -9.66 -1.76
CA ASN A 288 -20.70 -9.72 -0.37
C ASN A 288 -20.45 -8.34 0.21
N MET A 289 -20.22 -7.35 -0.64
CA MET A 289 -19.99 -5.97 -0.17
C MET A 289 -21.28 -5.22 0.08
N GLY A 290 -22.38 -5.61 -0.58
CA GLY A 290 -23.65 -4.96 -0.42
C GLY A 290 -24.25 -4.50 -1.74
N THR A 291 -25.22 -3.61 -1.62
CA THR A 291 -25.96 -3.06 -2.77
C THR A 291 -25.44 -1.67 -3.13
N GLU A 292 -25.89 -1.16 -4.28
CA GLU A 292 -25.55 0.22 -4.65
C GLU A 292 -26.17 1.23 -3.67
N ASP A 293 -27.32 0.92 -3.08
CA ASP A 293 -27.87 1.77 -2.02
C ASP A 293 -26.95 1.80 -0.80
N ASP A 294 -26.34 0.66 -0.46
CA ASP A 294 -25.38 0.61 0.65
C ASP A 294 -24.16 1.47 0.32
N LEU A 295 -23.70 1.44 -0.91
CA LEU A 295 -22.57 2.27 -1.33
C LEU A 295 -22.93 3.75 -1.27
N SER A 296 -24.10 4.12 -1.79
CA SER A 296 -24.54 5.51 -1.78
C SER A 296 -24.62 6.06 -0.35
N ARG A 297 -25.21 5.27 0.55
CA ARG A 297 -25.33 5.68 1.96
C ARG A 297 -23.94 5.82 2.60
N PHE A 298 -23.05 4.87 2.32
CA PHE A 298 -21.71 4.91 2.89
C PHE A 298 -20.95 6.18 2.45
N VAL A 299 -20.97 6.49 1.15
CA VAL A 299 -20.23 7.67 0.64
C VAL A 299 -20.85 8.94 1.23
N GLN A 300 -22.18 9.04 1.23
CA GLN A 300 -22.87 10.21 1.76
C GLN A 300 -22.51 10.43 3.24
N GLN A 301 -22.56 9.38 4.04
CA GLN A 301 -22.29 9.52 5.48
C GLN A 301 -20.81 9.77 5.75
N ALA A 302 -19.91 9.22 4.95
CA ALA A 302 -18.48 9.55 5.06
C ALA A 302 -18.26 11.03 4.79
N HIS A 303 -18.87 11.54 3.71
CA HIS A 303 -18.74 12.96 3.36
C HIS A 303 -19.29 13.87 4.47
N GLN A 304 -20.42 13.50 5.07
CA GLN A 304 -21.00 14.28 6.15
C GLN A 304 -20.06 14.37 7.36
N ARG A 305 -19.15 13.42 7.51
CA ARG A 305 -18.20 13.40 8.62
C ARG A 305 -16.84 13.95 8.23
N GLY A 306 -16.72 14.56 7.06
CA GLY A 306 -15.45 15.12 6.60
C GLY A 306 -14.47 14.10 6.09
N ILE A 307 -14.96 12.93 5.67
CA ILE A 307 -14.10 11.82 5.23
C ILE A 307 -14.26 11.63 3.73
N ARG A 308 -13.18 11.74 2.99
CA ARG A 308 -13.14 11.44 1.56
C ARG A 308 -13.00 9.94 1.35
N VAL A 309 -13.48 9.44 0.23
CA VAL A 309 -13.48 8.01 -0.07
C VAL A 309 -12.65 7.74 -1.31
N LEU A 310 -11.68 6.83 -1.19
CA LEU A 310 -10.88 6.36 -2.32
C LEU A 310 -11.23 4.90 -2.59
N PHE A 311 -11.42 4.58 -3.87
CA PHE A 311 -11.52 3.18 -4.30
C PHE A 311 -10.14 2.66 -4.68
N ASP A 312 -9.83 1.45 -4.25
CA ASP A 312 -8.70 0.68 -4.77
C ASP A 312 -9.11 0.19 -6.17
N VAL A 313 -8.35 0.54 -7.20
CA VAL A 313 -8.71 0.20 -8.57
C VAL A 313 -7.62 -0.63 -9.23
N VAL A 314 -8.06 -1.55 -10.10
CA VAL A 314 -7.19 -2.49 -10.78
C VAL A 314 -7.49 -2.41 -12.27
N MET A 315 -6.46 -2.14 -13.10
CA MET A 315 -6.60 -2.17 -14.55
C MET A 315 -5.62 -3.15 -15.20
N ASN A 316 -4.67 -3.66 -14.44
CA ASN A 316 -3.62 -4.50 -15.01
C ASN A 316 -4.10 -5.91 -15.36
N HIS A 317 -5.04 -6.46 -14.59
CA HIS A 317 -5.35 -7.89 -14.70
C HIS A 317 -6.77 -8.17 -14.28
N THR A 318 -7.24 -9.36 -14.66
CA THR A 318 -8.52 -9.91 -14.18
C THR A 318 -8.26 -10.88 -13.02
N GLY A 319 -9.31 -11.35 -12.39
CA GLY A 319 -9.21 -12.48 -11.47
C GLY A 319 -8.92 -13.78 -12.21
N TYR A 320 -8.65 -14.82 -11.45
CA TYR A 320 -8.38 -16.14 -11.99
C TYR A 320 -9.64 -16.79 -12.55
N ALA A 321 -9.46 -17.74 -13.44
CA ALA A 321 -10.52 -18.64 -13.88
C ALA A 321 -10.68 -19.72 -12.80
N THR A 322 -11.66 -19.55 -11.95
CA THR A 322 -11.93 -20.57 -10.93
C THR A 322 -12.85 -21.65 -11.50
N LEU A 323 -12.81 -22.84 -10.89
CA LEU A 323 -13.72 -23.92 -11.34
C LEU A 323 -15.18 -23.49 -11.25
N ALA A 324 -15.53 -22.74 -10.18
CA ALA A 324 -16.91 -22.29 -10.02
C ALA A 324 -17.31 -21.33 -11.12
N ASP A 325 -16.46 -20.38 -11.47
CA ASP A 325 -16.76 -19.40 -12.53
C ASP A 325 -16.82 -20.06 -13.90
N MET A 326 -15.90 -20.98 -14.17
CA MET A 326 -15.90 -21.72 -15.42
C MET A 326 -17.21 -22.47 -15.62
N GLN A 327 -17.68 -23.12 -14.57
CA GLN A 327 -18.93 -23.86 -14.62
C GLN A 327 -20.13 -22.91 -14.75
N GLU A 328 -20.16 -21.86 -13.94
CA GLU A 328 -21.30 -20.93 -13.90
C GLU A 328 -21.45 -20.19 -15.21
N PHE A 329 -20.35 -19.74 -15.84
CA PHE A 329 -20.39 -18.88 -17.01
C PHE A 329 -20.02 -19.60 -18.31
N ASN A 330 -19.74 -20.89 -18.23
CA ASN A 330 -19.52 -21.78 -19.39
C ASN A 330 -18.35 -21.31 -20.26
N PHE A 331 -17.17 -21.22 -19.64
CA PHE A 331 -15.95 -20.91 -20.38
C PHE A 331 -14.82 -21.85 -19.94
N GLY A 332 -13.80 -21.94 -20.80
CA GLY A 332 -12.65 -22.78 -20.53
C GLY A 332 -12.97 -24.27 -20.67
N GLY A 333 -12.01 -25.11 -20.39
CA GLY A 333 -12.15 -26.54 -20.52
C GLY A 333 -11.65 -27.29 -19.28
N PHE A 334 -12.36 -28.34 -18.93
CA PHE A 334 -12.02 -29.20 -17.80
C PHE A 334 -11.59 -30.57 -18.28
N TYR A 335 -10.73 -31.22 -17.48
CA TYR A 335 -10.53 -32.66 -17.57
C TYR A 335 -11.56 -33.42 -16.74
N LEU A 336 -12.24 -32.73 -15.83
CA LEU A 336 -13.21 -33.34 -14.92
C LEU A 336 -14.57 -33.45 -15.59
N THR A 337 -15.35 -34.47 -15.20
CA THR A 337 -16.76 -34.57 -15.59
C THR A 337 -17.58 -33.56 -14.77
N PRO A 338 -18.82 -33.25 -15.21
CA PRO A 338 -19.66 -32.35 -14.41
C PRO A 338 -19.90 -32.85 -12.97
N ASP A 339 -20.05 -34.16 -12.79
CA ASP A 339 -20.23 -34.71 -11.44
C ASP A 339 -19.00 -34.50 -10.58
N GLU A 340 -17.81 -34.70 -11.18
CA GLU A 340 -16.56 -34.47 -10.46
C GLU A 340 -16.38 -33.02 -10.09
N ILE A 341 -16.77 -32.10 -10.98
CA ILE A 341 -16.70 -30.66 -10.68
C ILE A 341 -17.62 -30.32 -9.51
N SER A 342 -18.86 -30.83 -9.53
CA SER A 342 -19.83 -30.57 -8.48
C SER A 342 -19.34 -31.08 -7.14
N ARG A 343 -18.71 -32.27 -7.12
CA ARG A 343 -18.16 -32.81 -5.88
C ARG A 343 -17.00 -31.96 -5.39
N THR A 344 -16.11 -31.57 -6.27
CA THR A 344 -14.95 -30.75 -5.88
C THR A 344 -15.40 -29.43 -5.26
N LEU A 345 -16.37 -28.77 -5.89
CA LEU A 345 -16.88 -27.49 -5.40
C LEU A 345 -17.67 -27.64 -4.10
N GLY A 346 -18.30 -28.81 -3.91
CA GLY A 346 -19.11 -29.05 -2.71
C GLY A 346 -18.31 -29.51 -1.50
N GLU A 347 -17.06 -29.91 -1.69
CA GLU A 347 -16.25 -30.33 -0.56
C GLU A 347 -15.77 -29.15 0.26
N LYS A 348 -15.71 -29.33 1.56
CA LYS A 348 -15.07 -28.34 2.42
C LYS A 348 -13.58 -28.30 2.10
N TRP A 349 -12.99 -27.14 2.18
CA TRP A 349 -11.57 -26.98 1.92
C TRP A 349 -10.74 -27.98 2.72
N THR A 350 -11.12 -28.24 3.95
CA THR A 350 -10.37 -29.17 4.81
C THR A 350 -10.25 -30.58 4.22
N HIS A 351 -11.12 -30.94 3.31
CA HIS A 351 -11.13 -32.25 2.67
C HIS A 351 -10.35 -32.27 1.36
N TRP A 352 -10.03 -31.13 0.80
CA TRP A 352 -9.27 -31.04 -0.43
C TRP A 352 -7.79 -30.91 -0.10
N LYS A 353 -6.96 -31.66 -0.78
CA LYS A 353 -5.51 -31.59 -0.58
C LYS A 353 -4.82 -31.47 -1.91
N PRO A 354 -4.05 -30.41 -2.11
CA PRO A 354 -3.32 -30.28 -3.37
C PRO A 354 -2.27 -31.36 -3.49
N LYS A 355 -1.96 -31.74 -4.71
CA LYS A 355 -0.89 -32.68 -4.97
C LYS A 355 0.45 -32.05 -4.62
N SER A 356 1.41 -32.91 -4.30
CA SER A 356 2.77 -32.45 -4.01
C SER A 356 3.31 -31.63 -5.21
N GLY A 357 3.86 -30.47 -4.91
CA GLY A 357 4.41 -29.60 -5.93
C GLY A 357 3.41 -28.62 -6.54
N GLN A 358 2.12 -28.76 -6.24
CA GLN A 358 1.15 -27.77 -6.66
C GLN A 358 1.27 -26.53 -5.77
N ASN A 359 1.04 -25.41 -6.38
CA ASN A 359 1.09 -24.12 -5.68
C ASN A 359 -0.32 -23.55 -5.63
N TRP A 360 -0.41 -22.25 -5.58
CA TRP A 360 -1.68 -21.56 -5.52
C TRP A 360 -2.57 -21.74 -6.76
N HIS A 361 -2.03 -22.35 -7.81
CA HIS A 361 -2.83 -22.83 -8.95
C HIS A 361 -3.14 -24.31 -8.79
N SER A 362 -3.74 -24.66 -7.67
CA SER A 362 -3.98 -26.06 -7.30
C SER A 362 -4.87 -26.78 -8.28
N PHE A 363 -5.66 -26.05 -9.08
CA PHE A 363 -6.57 -26.66 -10.02
C PHE A 363 -5.95 -26.88 -11.40
N ASN A 364 -4.66 -26.60 -11.58
CA ASN A 364 -4.02 -26.74 -12.88
C ASN A 364 -4.21 -28.13 -13.48
N ASP A 365 -4.21 -29.17 -12.64
CA ASP A 365 -4.39 -30.53 -13.13
C ASP A 365 -5.80 -30.80 -13.65
N PHE A 366 -6.74 -29.96 -13.30
CA PHE A 366 -8.15 -30.15 -13.70
C PHE A 366 -8.55 -29.32 -14.91
N ILE A 367 -7.73 -28.35 -15.30
CA ILE A 367 -8.08 -27.37 -16.30
C ILE A 367 -7.26 -27.58 -17.57
N ARG A 368 -7.94 -27.58 -18.72
CA ARG A 368 -7.29 -27.71 -20.03
C ARG A 368 -6.90 -26.32 -20.52
N PHE A 369 -5.71 -25.88 -20.15
CA PHE A 369 -5.25 -24.54 -20.53
C PHE A 369 -4.98 -24.38 -22.02
N ASN A 370 -4.74 -25.48 -22.73
CA ASN A 370 -4.39 -25.43 -24.16
C ASN A 370 -5.62 -25.42 -25.07
N ASP A 371 -6.82 -25.44 -24.52
CA ASP A 371 -8.04 -25.43 -25.34
C ASP A 371 -8.39 -23.98 -25.70
N ASN A 372 -7.73 -23.45 -26.71
CA ASN A 372 -7.86 -22.06 -27.10
C ASN A 372 -9.30 -21.67 -27.46
N GLN A 373 -10.04 -22.59 -28.07
CA GLN A 373 -11.42 -22.31 -28.46
C GLN A 373 -12.30 -22.15 -27.20
N ALA A 374 -12.12 -23.00 -26.23
CA ALA A 374 -12.89 -22.94 -24.99
C ALA A 374 -12.58 -21.65 -24.19
N TRP A 375 -11.31 -21.22 -24.21
CA TRP A 375 -10.92 -20.02 -23.50
C TRP A 375 -11.39 -18.73 -24.19
N GLN A 376 -11.65 -18.79 -25.51
CA GLN A 376 -12.18 -17.63 -26.20
C GLN A 376 -13.53 -17.20 -25.64
N ASN A 377 -14.27 -18.13 -25.00
CA ASN A 377 -15.55 -17.82 -24.37
C ASN A 377 -15.43 -17.03 -23.05
N TRP A 378 -14.24 -16.85 -22.57
CA TRP A 378 -13.97 -16.06 -21.35
C TRP A 378 -13.65 -14.63 -21.79
N TRP A 379 -12.50 -14.10 -21.32
CA TRP A 379 -12.07 -12.79 -21.80
C TRP A 379 -11.68 -12.82 -23.27
N GLY A 380 -10.99 -13.87 -23.68
CA GLY A 380 -10.49 -14.02 -25.03
C GLY A 380 -9.17 -13.31 -25.26
N LYS A 381 -8.54 -13.66 -26.37
CA LYS A 381 -7.19 -13.15 -26.67
C LYS A 381 -7.17 -11.65 -26.94
N GLU A 382 -8.32 -11.06 -27.26
CA GLU A 382 -8.41 -9.62 -27.49
C GLU A 382 -8.32 -8.84 -26.17
N TRP A 383 -8.75 -9.45 -25.08
CA TRP A 383 -8.76 -8.80 -23.77
C TRP A 383 -7.55 -9.13 -22.94
N VAL A 384 -7.09 -10.38 -22.95
CA VAL A 384 -6.01 -10.82 -22.07
C VAL A 384 -4.87 -11.41 -22.88
N ARG A 385 -3.67 -11.24 -22.38
CA ARG A 385 -2.45 -11.72 -23.01
C ARG A 385 -2.33 -13.22 -22.77
N ALA A 386 -2.43 -13.99 -23.82
CA ALA A 386 -2.31 -15.44 -23.79
C ALA A 386 -3.34 -16.09 -22.86
N ASP A 387 -3.30 -17.39 -22.80
CA ASP A 387 -4.13 -18.14 -21.87
C ASP A 387 -3.49 -18.15 -20.50
N ILE A 388 -4.30 -18.21 -19.51
CA ILE A 388 -3.98 -17.85 -18.15
C ILE A 388 -2.76 -18.51 -17.52
N ALA A 389 -2.34 -19.66 -18.00
CA ALA A 389 -1.26 -20.38 -17.35
C ALA A 389 0.03 -20.40 -18.14
N ASP A 390 0.04 -19.92 -19.34
CA ASP A 390 1.21 -20.05 -20.21
C ASP A 390 1.53 -18.74 -20.90
N TYR A 391 1.98 -17.78 -20.11
CA TYR A 391 2.37 -16.50 -20.65
C TYR A 391 3.78 -16.55 -21.18
N ASP A 392 3.94 -16.12 -22.42
CA ASP A 392 5.25 -15.95 -23.03
C ASP A 392 5.67 -14.49 -22.92
N SER A 393 5.69 -13.99 -21.70
CA SER A 393 6.04 -12.61 -21.44
C SER A 393 7.54 -12.42 -21.37
N PRO A 394 8.06 -11.31 -21.91
CA PRO A 394 9.48 -11.01 -21.70
C PRO A 394 9.80 -10.94 -20.20
N LYS A 395 10.93 -11.48 -19.85
CA LYS A 395 11.31 -11.71 -18.45
C LYS A 395 11.39 -10.43 -17.63
N PHE A 396 11.80 -9.33 -18.26
CA PHE A 396 12.02 -8.07 -17.55
C PHE A 396 11.12 -6.95 -18.08
N ASP A 397 9.99 -7.31 -18.68
CA ASP A 397 9.06 -6.32 -19.23
C ASP A 397 7.92 -6.11 -18.23
N ASP A 398 7.98 -4.99 -17.51
CA ASP A 398 6.97 -4.67 -16.50
C ASP A 398 5.57 -4.55 -17.08
N LEU A 399 5.46 -4.13 -18.34
CA LEU A 399 4.15 -3.84 -18.94
C LEU A 399 3.44 -5.08 -19.48
N LYS A 400 4.18 -6.17 -19.70
CA LYS A 400 3.62 -7.34 -20.37
C LYS A 400 3.65 -8.60 -19.53
N MET A 401 4.30 -8.54 -18.35
CA MET A 401 4.41 -9.76 -17.55
C MET A 401 3.12 -10.06 -16.81
N SER A 402 2.91 -11.34 -16.58
CA SER A 402 1.78 -11.82 -15.80
C SER A 402 2.16 -11.81 -14.32
N LEU A 403 1.45 -11.03 -13.52
CA LEU A 403 1.67 -11.00 -12.08
C LEU A 403 0.93 -12.17 -11.44
N ALA A 404 1.67 -13.01 -10.72
CA ALA A 404 1.05 -14.11 -9.99
C ALA A 404 0.17 -14.99 -10.92
N ALA A 405 0.54 -15.10 -12.18
CA ALA A 405 -0.22 -15.82 -13.20
C ALA A 405 -1.65 -15.28 -13.38
N LEU A 406 -1.92 -14.07 -12.94
CA LEU A 406 -3.21 -13.42 -13.22
C LEU A 406 -3.27 -13.03 -14.70
N PRO A 407 -4.44 -13.17 -15.35
CA PRO A 407 -4.55 -12.78 -16.76
C PRO A 407 -4.26 -11.30 -16.95
N ASP A 408 -3.25 -11.00 -17.76
CA ASP A 408 -2.81 -9.63 -18.02
C ASP A 408 -3.71 -9.01 -19.10
N LEU A 409 -4.29 -7.83 -18.81
CA LEU A 409 -5.17 -7.15 -19.75
C LEU A 409 -4.39 -6.35 -20.77
N UNK A 410 -4.77 -6.39 -21.88
CA UNK A 410 -4.23 -5.83 -22.73
C UNK A 410 -4.39 -4.56 -22.79
N THR A 411 -4.12 -3.77 -21.99
CA THR A 411 -4.38 -2.34 -21.92
C THR A 411 -3.66 -1.52 -22.96
N GLU A 412 -2.58 -2.05 -23.45
CA GLU A 412 -1.77 -1.33 -24.46
C GLU A 412 -2.32 -1.50 -25.89
N SER A 413 -3.29 -2.38 -26.08
CA SER A 413 -3.79 -2.68 -27.42
C SER A 413 -4.52 -1.49 -28.03
N GLU A 414 -4.24 -1.23 -29.30
CA GLU A 414 -4.93 -0.20 -30.08
C GLU A 414 -6.13 -0.76 -30.84
N GLN A 415 -6.44 -2.04 -30.68
CA GLN A 415 -7.52 -2.68 -31.39
C GLN A 415 -8.84 -2.51 -30.64
N ALA A 416 -9.90 -2.21 -31.39
CA ALA A 416 -11.25 -2.19 -30.82
C ALA A 416 -11.67 -3.61 -30.47
N VAL A 417 -12.39 -3.77 -29.35
CA VAL A 417 -12.82 -5.09 -28.89
C VAL A 417 -14.32 -5.07 -28.64
N LYS A 418 -14.90 -6.27 -28.69
CA LYS A 418 -16.28 -6.50 -28.20
C LYS A 418 -16.22 -6.83 -26.73
N LEU A 419 -17.36 -6.77 -26.06
CA LEU A 419 -17.44 -7.24 -24.68
C LEU A 419 -17.04 -8.73 -24.62
N PRO A 420 -16.47 -9.17 -23.49
CA PRO A 420 -16.10 -10.58 -23.36
C PRO A 420 -17.31 -11.48 -23.52
N GLU A 421 -17.10 -12.63 -24.14
CA GLU A 421 -18.20 -13.55 -24.45
C GLU A 421 -18.97 -13.98 -23.20
N PHE A 422 -18.28 -14.23 -22.09
CA PHE A 422 -18.96 -14.73 -20.90
C PHE A 422 -19.90 -13.70 -20.28
N PHE A 423 -19.76 -12.42 -20.63
CA PHE A 423 -20.69 -11.40 -20.15
C PHE A 423 -22.13 -11.66 -20.63
N ALA A 424 -22.30 -12.39 -21.74
CA ALA A 424 -23.63 -12.78 -22.19
C ALA A 424 -24.32 -13.75 -21.22
N ASN A 425 -23.54 -14.43 -20.38
CA ASN A 425 -24.03 -15.43 -19.43
C ASN A 425 -24.13 -14.90 -18.00
N LYS A 426 -23.87 -13.61 -17.79
CA LYS A 426 -23.91 -13.09 -16.43
C LYS A 426 -24.72 -11.80 -16.38
N ASN A 427 -25.22 -11.51 -15.20
CA ASN A 427 -25.86 -10.24 -14.92
C ASN A 427 -24.78 -9.15 -14.84
N THR A 428 -24.73 -8.31 -15.85
CA THR A 428 -23.72 -7.27 -15.96
C THR A 428 -24.36 -5.96 -16.38
N ASN A 429 -23.73 -4.84 -16.01
CA ASN A 429 -24.11 -3.51 -16.49
C ASN A 429 -23.24 -3.03 -17.65
N ALA A 430 -22.32 -3.88 -18.12
CA ALA A 430 -21.44 -3.52 -19.23
C ALA A 430 -22.26 -3.35 -20.52
N LYS A 431 -21.95 -2.29 -21.26
CA LYS A 431 -22.61 -1.99 -22.54
C LYS A 431 -21.57 -1.84 -23.63
N THR A 432 -21.88 -2.35 -24.81
CA THR A 432 -20.99 -2.24 -25.96
C THR A 432 -20.77 -0.78 -26.34
N LEU A 433 -19.52 -0.43 -26.56
CA LEU A 433 -19.12 0.88 -27.01
C LEU A 433 -18.53 0.77 -28.43
N PRO A 434 -18.83 1.74 -29.32
CA PRO A 434 -18.28 1.68 -30.67
C PRO A 434 -16.78 1.95 -30.68
N ASN A 435 -16.04 1.12 -31.39
CA ASN A 435 -14.60 1.30 -31.60
C ASN A 435 -13.78 1.44 -30.32
N ALA A 436 -14.21 0.82 -29.23
CA ALA A 436 -13.56 0.95 -27.94
C ALA A 436 -12.48 -0.12 -27.75
N LYS A 437 -11.37 0.30 -27.18
CA LYS A 437 -10.25 -0.56 -26.81
C LYS A 437 -10.45 -1.10 -25.40
N VAL A 438 -9.64 -2.07 -25.02
CA VAL A 438 -9.69 -2.64 -23.66
C VAL A 438 -9.62 -1.51 -22.62
N ARG A 439 -8.62 -0.64 -22.75
CA ARG A 439 -8.46 0.43 -21.74
C ARG A 439 -9.63 1.41 -21.74
N ASP A 440 -10.29 1.63 -22.86
CA ASP A 440 -11.45 2.53 -22.92
C ASP A 440 -12.59 2.00 -22.06
N TYR A 441 -12.83 0.68 -22.13
CA TYR A 441 -13.86 0.06 -21.31
C TYR A 441 -13.50 0.18 -19.82
N LEU A 442 -12.25 -0.16 -19.47
CA LEU A 442 -11.84 -0.14 -18.06
C LEU A 442 -11.93 1.27 -17.48
N ILE A 443 -11.43 2.26 -18.22
CA ILE A 443 -11.48 3.65 -17.78
C ILE A 443 -12.93 4.11 -17.61
N GLY A 444 -13.79 3.77 -18.57
CA GLY A 444 -15.20 4.14 -18.49
C GLY A 444 -15.90 3.48 -17.32
N TRP A 445 -15.67 2.18 -17.14
CA TRP A 445 -16.29 1.46 -16.02
C TRP A 445 -15.89 2.05 -14.67
N LEU A 446 -14.60 2.36 -14.49
CA LEU A 446 -14.13 2.93 -13.23
C LEU A 446 -14.65 4.35 -13.03
N SER A 447 -14.66 5.16 -14.08
CA SER A 447 -15.12 6.54 -13.99
C SER A 447 -16.62 6.63 -13.68
N ASP A 448 -17.41 5.64 -14.13
CA ASP A 448 -18.85 5.65 -13.85
C ASP A 448 -19.15 5.58 -12.37
N TRP A 449 -18.33 4.88 -11.58
CA TRP A 449 -18.52 4.86 -10.12
C TRP A 449 -18.29 6.24 -9.51
N VAL A 450 -17.33 6.98 -10.03
CA VAL A 450 -17.08 8.36 -9.59
C VAL A 450 -18.28 9.24 -9.94
N ARG A 451 -18.74 9.16 -11.19
CA ARG A 451 -19.85 9.99 -11.68
C ARG A 451 -21.12 9.76 -10.88
N LYS A 452 -21.40 8.50 -10.53
CA LYS A 452 -22.66 8.15 -9.90
C LYS A 452 -22.65 8.40 -8.39
N TYR A 453 -21.50 8.19 -7.73
CA TYR A 453 -21.46 8.20 -6.26
C TYR A 453 -20.56 9.26 -5.65
N GLY A 454 -19.79 9.99 -6.46
CA GLY A 454 -18.93 11.03 -5.92
C GLY A 454 -17.70 10.50 -5.22
N ILE A 455 -17.14 9.39 -5.70
CA ILE A 455 -15.90 8.84 -5.17
C ILE A 455 -14.81 9.90 -5.36
N ASP A 456 -14.02 10.15 -4.32
CA ASP A 456 -13.12 11.30 -4.28
C ASP A 456 -11.75 11.04 -4.91
N GLY A 457 -11.40 9.77 -5.09
CA GLY A 457 -10.12 9.44 -5.68
C GLY A 457 -9.90 7.95 -5.82
N PHE A 458 -8.75 7.61 -6.38
CA PHE A 458 -8.35 6.21 -6.57
C PHE A 458 -6.99 5.95 -5.94
N ARG A 459 -6.84 4.77 -5.34
CA ARG A 459 -5.54 4.15 -5.13
C ARG A 459 -5.36 3.14 -6.25
N VAL A 460 -4.32 3.31 -7.04
CA VAL A 460 -4.12 2.54 -8.27
C VAL A 460 -3.17 1.39 -7.99
N ASP A 461 -3.69 0.17 -8.14
CA ASP A 461 -2.94 -1.06 -7.95
C ASP A 461 -1.96 -1.26 -9.12
N THR A 462 -0.77 -1.77 -8.81
CA THR A 462 0.23 -2.20 -9.80
C THR A 462 0.48 -1.15 -10.88
N ALA A 463 0.69 0.09 -10.47
CA ALA A 463 0.82 1.20 -11.43
C ALA A 463 1.96 0.99 -12.42
N LYS A 464 3.04 0.30 -12.01
CA LYS A 464 4.18 0.11 -12.91
C LYS A 464 3.90 -0.88 -14.04
N HIS A 465 2.78 -1.61 -13.96
CA HIS A 465 2.49 -2.67 -14.92
C HIS A 465 1.48 -2.26 -15.99
N VAL A 466 1.06 -1.00 -16.00
CA VAL A 466 0.19 -0.42 -17.03
C VAL A 466 0.86 0.84 -17.55
N GLU A 467 0.64 1.16 -18.80
CA GLU A 467 1.26 2.31 -19.46
C GLU A 467 0.92 3.61 -18.73
N LYS A 468 1.92 4.45 -18.52
CA LYS A 468 1.70 5.71 -17.79
C LYS A 468 0.68 6.61 -18.48
N SER A 469 0.69 6.62 -19.81
CA SER A 469 -0.29 7.41 -20.56
C SER A 469 -1.73 6.97 -20.28
N THR A 470 -1.94 5.69 -20.03
CA THR A 470 -3.26 5.18 -19.68
C THR A 470 -3.72 5.74 -18.33
N TRP A 471 -2.80 5.83 -17.37
CA TRP A 471 -3.13 6.42 -16.07
C TRP A 471 -3.52 7.88 -16.19
N LEU A 472 -2.84 8.63 -17.07
CA LEU A 472 -3.21 10.04 -17.29
C LEU A 472 -4.64 10.15 -17.81
N VAL A 473 -5.02 9.30 -18.76
CA VAL A 473 -6.39 9.31 -19.28
C VAL A 473 -7.39 8.92 -18.20
N LEU A 474 -7.07 7.92 -17.37
CA LEU A 474 -7.94 7.55 -16.25
C LEU A 474 -8.16 8.74 -15.33
N LYS A 475 -7.07 9.46 -14.97
CA LYS A 475 -7.18 10.62 -14.09
C LYS A 475 -8.09 11.68 -14.70
N GLN A 476 -7.91 11.97 -15.99
CA GLN A 476 -8.71 12.98 -16.67
C GLN A 476 -10.18 12.58 -16.74
N SER A 477 -10.45 11.31 -17.03
CA SER A 477 -11.82 10.80 -17.11
C SER A 477 -12.49 10.84 -15.74
N ALA A 478 -11.79 10.40 -14.70
CA ALA A 478 -12.35 10.40 -13.35
C ALA A 478 -12.56 11.82 -12.83
N GLN A 479 -11.65 12.74 -13.17
CA GLN A 479 -11.83 14.15 -12.78
C GLN A 479 -13.09 14.73 -13.43
N GLN A 480 -13.31 14.44 -14.70
CA GLN A 480 -14.52 14.90 -15.39
C GLN A 480 -15.76 14.30 -14.75
N ALA A 481 -15.70 13.01 -14.42
CA ALA A 481 -16.82 12.34 -13.76
C ALA A 481 -17.12 12.97 -12.39
N LEU A 482 -16.09 13.31 -11.63
CA LEU A 482 -16.29 13.97 -10.34
C LEU A 482 -16.87 15.36 -10.53
N ASN A 483 -16.42 16.11 -11.53
CA ASN A 483 -17.00 17.41 -11.85
C ASN A 483 -18.50 17.30 -12.12
N GLU A 484 -18.89 16.27 -12.88
CA GLU A 484 -20.31 16.04 -13.20
C GLU A 484 -21.10 15.71 -11.92
N TRP A 485 -20.53 14.87 -11.04
CA TRP A 485 -21.19 14.54 -9.78
C TRP A 485 -21.34 15.78 -8.89
N GLN A 486 -20.29 16.60 -8.80
CA GLN A 486 -20.31 17.83 -7.99
C GLN A 486 -21.37 18.78 -8.50
N LYS A 487 -21.49 18.93 -9.82
CA LYS A 487 -22.49 19.79 -10.43
C LYS A 487 -23.91 19.30 -10.13
N ALA A 488 -24.13 17.98 -10.14
CA ALA A 488 -25.43 17.40 -9.85
C ALA A 488 -25.73 17.38 -8.34
N ASN A 489 -24.73 17.54 -7.49
CA ASN A 489 -24.86 17.47 -6.03
C ASN A 489 -24.13 18.65 -5.38
N PRO A 490 -24.60 19.89 -5.64
CA PRO A 490 -23.78 21.08 -5.34
C PRO A 490 -23.51 21.31 -3.85
N ASN A 491 -24.31 20.75 -2.96
CA ASN A 491 -24.14 20.94 -1.53
C ASN A 491 -23.71 19.68 -0.81
N ALA A 492 -23.21 18.69 -1.57
CA ALA A 492 -22.77 17.41 -0.99
C ALA A 492 -21.30 17.20 -1.29
N GLY A 493 -20.63 16.48 -0.41
CA GLY A 493 -19.23 16.13 -0.59
C GLY A 493 -18.29 17.32 -0.48
N PHE A 494 -17.26 17.29 -1.28
CA PHE A 494 -16.17 18.27 -1.22
C PHE A 494 -15.99 18.95 -2.56
N ASN A 495 -15.29 20.07 -2.56
CA ASN A 495 -14.93 20.79 -3.78
C ASN A 495 -13.51 20.45 -4.25
N ASP A 496 -12.95 19.39 -3.70
CA ASP A 496 -11.59 18.95 -4.05
C ASP A 496 -11.53 18.47 -5.49
N ARG A 497 -10.33 18.51 -6.06
CA ARG A 497 -10.04 17.83 -7.30
C ARG A 497 -9.92 16.33 -7.02
N PHE A 498 -10.18 15.52 -8.06
CA PHE A 498 -10.02 14.07 -7.95
C PHE A 498 -8.56 13.73 -7.62
N TRP A 499 -8.35 12.86 -6.64
CA TRP A 499 -7.00 12.55 -6.15
C TRP A 499 -6.63 11.13 -6.52
N MET A 500 -5.40 10.95 -7.02
CA MET A 500 -4.93 9.63 -7.41
C MET A 500 -3.59 9.34 -6.77
N THR A 501 -3.49 8.24 -6.03
CA THR A 501 -2.23 7.73 -5.52
C THR A 501 -1.95 6.37 -6.14
N GLY A 502 -0.68 6.01 -6.28
CA GLY A 502 -0.30 4.82 -7.01
C GLY A 502 0.63 3.91 -6.24
N GLU A 503 0.40 2.61 -6.44
CA GLU A 503 1.32 1.59 -5.94
C GLU A 503 2.26 1.21 -7.08
N ALA A 504 3.46 1.79 -7.04
CA ALA A 504 4.56 1.34 -7.89
C ALA A 504 5.58 0.72 -6.95
N TRP A 505 5.63 -0.59 -6.94
CA TRP A 505 6.35 -1.36 -5.93
C TRP A 505 7.77 -0.84 -5.74
N GLY A 506 8.10 -0.46 -4.50
CA GLY A 506 9.40 0.05 -4.12
C GLY A 506 9.60 1.55 -4.29
N HIS A 507 8.59 2.28 -4.76
CA HIS A 507 8.70 3.73 -4.94
C HIS A 507 8.94 4.41 -3.58
N GLY A 508 9.88 5.35 -3.58
CA GLY A 508 10.21 6.12 -2.38
C GLY A 508 9.86 7.59 -2.56
N VAL A 509 10.64 8.44 -1.89
CA VAL A 509 10.40 9.89 -1.91
C VAL A 509 11.25 10.51 -3.04
N PHE A 510 10.69 10.48 -4.23
CA PHE A 510 11.26 11.17 -5.40
C PHE A 510 10.15 11.45 -6.39
N LYS A 511 10.33 12.51 -7.19
CA LYS A 511 9.30 12.96 -8.12
C LYS A 511 9.49 12.27 -9.47
N SER A 512 8.92 11.07 -9.59
CA SER A 512 8.96 10.28 -10.81
C SER A 512 8.03 10.87 -11.87
N ASP A 513 8.11 10.32 -13.09
CA ASP A 513 7.22 10.76 -14.17
C ASP A 513 5.78 10.27 -14.00
N TYR A 514 5.49 9.44 -12.99
CA TYR A 514 4.10 9.19 -12.61
C TYR A 514 3.37 10.49 -12.29
N TYR A 515 4.07 11.44 -11.67
CA TYR A 515 3.45 12.72 -11.30
C TYR A 515 3.03 13.56 -12.52
N GLN A 516 3.64 13.32 -13.68
CA GLN A 516 3.25 13.95 -14.93
C GLN A 516 2.13 13.18 -15.65
N ASN A 517 1.77 12.02 -15.11
CA ASN A 517 0.82 11.11 -15.73
C ASN A 517 -0.37 10.83 -14.82
N GLY A 518 -0.81 11.85 -14.09
CA GLY A 518 -2.06 11.82 -13.37
C GLY A 518 -1.97 11.53 -11.89
N PHE A 519 -0.80 11.17 -11.38
CA PHE A 519 -0.68 10.82 -9.97
C PHE A 519 -0.38 12.06 -9.13
N ASP A 520 -1.11 12.19 -8.04
CA ASP A 520 -0.92 13.27 -7.06
C ASP A 520 0.06 12.87 -5.96
N ALA A 521 0.21 11.58 -5.73
CA ALA A 521 1.12 11.04 -4.72
C ALA A 521 1.47 9.61 -5.12
N MET A 522 2.66 9.16 -4.73
CA MET A 522 3.02 7.75 -4.85
C MET A 522 3.18 7.16 -3.46
N ILE A 523 2.83 5.89 -3.31
CA ILE A 523 2.99 5.19 -2.03
C ILE A 523 4.49 5.09 -1.74
N ASN A 524 4.87 5.45 -0.52
CA ASN A 524 6.26 5.55 -0.09
C ASN A 524 6.66 4.26 0.63
N PHE A 525 7.31 3.35 -0.09
CA PHE A 525 7.72 2.06 0.46
C PHE A 525 8.91 2.18 1.40
N ASP A 526 9.65 3.29 1.35
CA ASP A 526 10.86 3.43 2.16
C ASP A 526 10.57 3.71 3.62
N PHE A 527 9.44 4.35 3.92
CA PHE A 527 9.19 4.86 5.27
C PHE A 527 9.08 3.75 6.32
N GLN A 528 8.50 2.62 5.95
CA GLN A 528 8.32 1.50 6.88
C GLN A 528 9.67 1.10 7.53
N ASP A 529 10.72 1.00 6.73
CA ASP A 529 12.04 0.66 7.26
C ASP A 529 12.74 1.85 7.90
N GLN A 530 12.57 3.05 7.32
CA GLN A 530 13.19 4.25 7.88
C GLN A 530 12.68 4.55 9.29
N ALA A 531 11.39 4.30 9.54
CA ALA A 531 10.78 4.59 10.84
C ALA A 531 11.42 3.77 11.96
N LYS A 532 12.00 2.60 11.65
CA LYS A 532 12.66 1.80 12.68
C LYS A 532 13.78 2.54 13.37
N GLN A 533 14.42 3.49 12.68
CA GLN A 533 15.51 4.26 13.25
C GLN A 533 15.05 5.11 14.44
N GLY A 534 13.78 5.51 14.46
CA GLY A 534 13.24 6.32 15.58
C GLY A 534 12.49 5.52 16.61
N LEU A 535 12.44 4.20 16.49
CA LEU A 535 11.55 3.40 17.34
C LEU A 535 12.04 3.33 18.80
N ASN A 536 13.34 3.27 19.01
CA ASN A 536 13.91 3.27 20.35
C ASN A 536 14.29 4.67 20.83
N CYS A 537 14.33 5.64 19.96
CA CYS A 537 14.62 7.04 20.26
C CYS A 537 13.99 7.91 19.19
N PHE A 538 12.88 8.56 19.55
CA PHE A 538 12.14 9.35 18.57
C PHE A 538 13.02 10.40 17.89
N ALA A 539 14.00 10.95 18.61
CA ALA A 539 14.88 11.97 18.05
C ALA A 539 15.63 11.48 16.79
N HIS A 540 15.83 10.18 16.66
CA HIS A 540 16.55 9.65 15.52
C HIS A 540 15.76 9.72 14.20
N ILE A 541 14.48 10.12 14.26
CA ILE A 541 13.70 10.35 13.03
C ILE A 541 14.09 11.66 12.33
N GLU A 542 14.80 12.56 13.02
CA GLU A 542 15.03 13.92 12.52
C GLU A 542 15.65 13.97 11.13
N PRO A 543 16.72 13.19 10.82
CA PRO A 543 17.26 13.26 9.46
C PRO A 543 16.26 12.85 8.38
N ILE A 544 15.40 11.91 8.72
CA ILE A 544 14.38 11.40 7.77
C ILE A 544 13.33 12.48 7.55
N TYR A 545 12.83 13.10 8.61
CA TYR A 545 11.85 14.18 8.49
C TYR A 545 12.44 15.37 7.69
N ALA A 546 13.67 15.77 7.99
CA ALA A 546 14.31 16.88 7.32
C ALA A 546 14.44 16.60 5.82
N GLU A 547 14.87 15.41 5.45
CA GLU A 547 15.04 15.02 4.06
C GLU A 547 13.69 14.96 3.34
N MET A 548 12.67 14.36 3.96
CA MET A 548 11.35 14.31 3.39
C MET A 548 10.80 15.71 3.15
N ASN A 549 10.91 16.58 4.15
CA ASN A 549 10.40 17.94 4.03
C ASN A 549 11.09 18.69 2.88
N ARG A 550 12.41 18.52 2.79
CA ARG A 550 13.19 19.16 1.71
C ARG A 550 12.71 18.69 0.34
N LYS A 551 12.50 17.38 0.18
CA LYS A 551 12.10 16.82 -1.11
C LYS A 551 10.66 17.14 -1.48
N LEU A 552 9.76 17.17 -0.49
CA LEU A 552 8.33 17.26 -0.74
C LEU A 552 7.82 18.68 -0.94
N SER A 553 8.71 19.63 -1.28
CA SER A 553 8.28 21.03 -1.46
C SER A 553 7.23 21.18 -2.57
N ASP A 554 7.29 20.34 -3.62
CA ASP A 554 6.39 20.48 -4.77
C ASP A 554 5.71 19.18 -5.19
N PHE A 555 5.75 18.13 -4.35
CA PHE A 555 4.99 16.90 -4.61
C PHE A 555 4.63 16.24 -3.29
N ASN A 556 3.92 15.13 -3.37
CA ASN A 556 3.39 14.43 -2.19
C ASN A 556 3.69 12.93 -2.31
N VAL A 557 3.73 12.26 -1.18
CA VAL A 557 3.79 10.80 -1.10
C VAL A 557 2.77 10.33 -0.07
N LEU A 558 2.53 9.01 -0.05
CA LEU A 558 1.70 8.39 0.97
C LEU A 558 2.58 7.40 1.74
N SER A 559 2.96 7.77 2.95
CA SER A 559 3.86 6.98 3.78
C SER A 559 3.07 6.07 4.72
N TYR A 560 3.62 4.91 5.05
CA TYR A 560 2.93 3.93 5.88
C TYR A 560 3.91 3.16 6.77
N LEU A 561 3.40 2.61 7.86
CA LEU A 561 4.14 1.64 8.68
C LEU A 561 3.74 0.22 8.36
N SER A 562 2.47 -0.01 8.05
CA SER A 562 1.92 -1.34 7.79
C SER A 562 1.17 -1.34 6.49
N SER A 563 1.17 -2.48 5.80
CA SER A 563 0.35 -2.65 4.62
C SER A 563 -0.05 -4.12 4.47
N HIS A 564 -1.00 -4.32 3.57
CA HIS A 564 -1.51 -5.66 3.28
C HIS A 564 -0.53 -6.50 2.45
N ASP A 565 0.55 -5.90 1.98
CA ASP A 565 1.54 -6.57 1.12
C ASP A 565 2.94 -6.58 1.72
N THR A 566 3.14 -5.96 2.86
CA THR A 566 4.45 -5.93 3.50
C THR A 566 4.38 -6.59 4.87
N ARG A 567 4.05 -5.82 5.91
CA ARG A 567 3.99 -6.41 7.25
C ARG A 567 3.14 -5.53 8.18
N LEU A 568 2.78 -6.06 9.33
CA LEU A 568 2.17 -5.28 10.40
C LEU A 568 3.28 -4.80 11.33
N PHE A 569 3.44 -3.51 11.43
CA PHE A 569 4.50 -2.90 12.24
C PHE A 569 4.37 -3.30 13.71
N PHE A 570 3.14 -3.35 14.22
CA PHE A 570 2.91 -3.76 15.61
C PHE A 570 3.49 -5.16 15.88
N HIS A 571 3.23 -6.10 14.96
CA HIS A 571 3.68 -7.48 15.12
C HIS A 571 5.20 -7.60 14.99
N SER A 572 5.77 -7.01 13.94
CA SER A 572 7.17 -7.23 13.60
C SER A 572 8.09 -6.20 14.27
N ASP A 573 7.99 -4.95 13.88
CA ASP A 573 8.97 -3.93 14.29
C ASP A 573 8.76 -3.50 15.73
N SER A 574 7.52 -3.30 16.14
CA SER A 574 7.19 -2.96 17.53
C SER A 574 7.25 -4.17 18.46
N GLU A 575 7.38 -5.37 17.91
CA GLU A 575 7.49 -6.60 18.69
C GLU A 575 6.33 -6.80 19.66
N GLN A 576 5.14 -6.37 19.23
CA GLN A 576 3.89 -6.40 20.03
C GLN A 576 4.03 -5.66 21.36
N ASN A 577 4.94 -4.72 21.42
CA ASN A 577 5.18 -3.89 22.61
C ASN A 577 4.37 -2.60 22.51
N ILE A 578 3.52 -2.35 23.49
CA ILE A 578 2.60 -1.21 23.49
C ILE A 578 3.37 0.11 23.44
N GLU A 579 4.41 0.25 24.27
CA GLU A 579 5.17 1.50 24.34
C GLU A 579 5.91 1.78 23.03
N LYS A 580 6.51 0.75 22.44
CA LYS A 580 7.14 0.90 21.11
C LYS A 580 6.12 1.33 20.08
N HIS A 581 4.91 0.76 20.14
CA HIS A 581 3.90 1.06 19.12
C HIS A 581 3.26 2.45 19.35
N LYS A 582 3.33 2.98 20.55
CA LYS A 582 3.01 4.39 20.77
C LYS A 582 4.04 5.28 20.06
N THR A 583 5.32 4.94 20.17
CA THR A 583 6.36 5.67 19.43
C THR A 583 6.13 5.56 17.91
N ALA A 584 5.69 4.40 17.45
CA ALA A 584 5.36 4.21 16.04
C ALA A 584 4.29 5.22 15.58
N ALA A 585 3.29 5.49 16.40
CA ALA A 585 2.29 6.53 16.09
C ALA A 585 2.96 7.89 15.89
N ASN A 586 3.87 8.26 16.80
CA ASN A 586 4.59 9.53 16.68
C ASN A 586 5.32 9.61 15.34
N LEU A 587 6.03 8.53 15.01
CA LEU A 587 6.86 8.48 13.79
C LEU A 587 6.01 8.68 12.53
N LEU A 588 4.87 8.01 12.45
CA LEU A 588 4.01 8.09 11.27
C LEU A 588 3.22 9.38 11.23
N LEU A 589 2.55 9.71 12.33
CA LEU A 589 1.52 10.75 12.30
C LEU A 589 2.10 12.16 12.37
N LEU A 590 3.39 12.29 12.72
CA LEU A 590 4.10 13.56 12.67
C LEU A 590 5.00 13.67 11.43
N SER A 591 4.88 12.75 10.49
CA SER A 591 5.68 12.73 9.27
C SER A 591 5.20 13.79 8.27
N PRO A 592 6.12 14.39 7.49
CA PRO A 592 5.72 15.21 6.35
C PRO A 592 5.03 14.36 5.27
N GLY A 593 4.15 15.01 4.48
CA GLY A 593 3.40 14.34 3.44
C GLY A 593 2.22 13.56 3.99
N ALA A 594 1.39 13.02 3.09
CA ALA A 594 0.24 12.22 3.48
C ALA A 594 0.69 10.92 4.15
N VAL A 595 -0.13 10.42 5.06
CA VAL A 595 0.19 9.18 5.78
C VAL A 595 -0.99 8.22 5.72
N GLN A 596 -0.66 6.93 5.82
CA GLN A 596 -1.64 5.84 5.81
C GLN A 596 -1.61 5.11 7.15
N ILE A 597 -2.78 5.00 7.77
CA ILE A 597 -3.00 4.04 8.85
C ILE A 597 -3.62 2.79 8.21
N TYR A 598 -2.94 1.66 8.32
CA TYR A 598 -3.54 0.39 7.88
C TYR A 598 -4.42 -0.12 9.02
N TYR A 599 -5.65 -0.53 8.70
CA TYR A 599 -6.64 -0.83 9.72
C TYR A 599 -6.04 -1.70 10.83
N GLY A 600 -6.25 -1.28 12.06
CA GLY A 600 -5.74 -1.97 13.23
C GLY A 600 -4.34 -1.57 13.67
N ASP A 601 -3.63 -0.69 12.92
CA ASP A 601 -2.41 -0.08 13.45
C ASP A 601 -2.69 0.60 14.77
N GLU A 602 -3.80 1.32 14.82
CA GLU A 602 -4.17 2.15 15.99
C GLU A 602 -4.61 1.32 17.18
N SER A 603 -4.89 0.05 16.98
CA SER A 603 -5.46 -0.82 18.02
C SER A 603 -4.60 -2.04 18.33
N GLY A 604 -3.41 -2.12 17.73
CA GLY A 604 -2.54 -3.27 17.95
C GLY A 604 -3.13 -4.56 17.44
N ARG A 605 -3.73 -4.53 16.24
CA ARG A 605 -4.34 -5.71 15.64
C ARG A 605 -3.30 -6.81 15.47
N THR A 606 -3.67 -8.03 15.81
CA THR A 606 -2.75 -9.17 15.85
C THR A 606 -2.54 -9.75 14.47
N PHE A 607 -1.31 -10.17 14.22
CA PHE A 607 -0.95 -10.90 13.01
C PHE A 607 -1.70 -12.23 12.99
N GLY A 608 -2.29 -12.56 11.86
CA GLY A 608 -3.17 -13.72 11.76
C GLY A 608 -2.51 -14.95 11.15
N ALA A 609 -3.34 -15.94 10.86
CA ALA A 609 -2.87 -17.18 10.24
C ALA A 609 -2.38 -16.93 8.82
N THR A 610 -1.41 -17.70 8.36
CA THR A 610 -0.74 -17.45 7.09
C THR A 610 -0.78 -18.61 6.10
N GLY A 611 -0.80 -19.86 6.57
CA GLY A 611 -0.50 -20.94 5.65
C GLY A 611 0.87 -20.70 5.02
N SER A 612 0.99 -21.02 3.75
CA SER A 612 2.26 -20.82 3.02
C SER A 612 2.39 -19.41 2.41
N ASP A 613 1.55 -18.46 2.83
CA ASP A 613 1.60 -17.08 2.33
C ASP A 613 1.62 -16.12 3.52
N LEU A 614 2.80 -15.62 3.85
CA LEU A 614 2.98 -14.80 5.06
C LEU A 614 2.16 -13.52 5.06
N ILE A 615 1.87 -12.92 3.89
CA ILE A 615 1.11 -11.68 3.91
C ILE A 615 -0.34 -11.88 4.37
N GLN A 616 -0.86 -13.10 4.31
CA GLN A 616 -2.21 -13.33 4.83
C GLN A 616 -2.32 -12.97 6.31
N GLY A 617 -1.23 -13.07 7.04
CA GLY A 617 -1.23 -12.67 8.45
C GLY A 617 -1.46 -11.19 8.66
N THR A 618 -1.15 -10.34 7.66
CA THR A 618 -1.42 -8.90 7.74
C THR A 618 -2.89 -8.57 7.51
N ARG A 619 -3.69 -9.57 7.13
CA ARG A 619 -5.09 -9.38 6.71
C ARG A 619 -6.07 -10.00 7.70
N SER A 620 -5.68 -10.12 8.94
CA SER A 620 -6.55 -10.61 10.02
C SER A 620 -7.73 -9.65 10.24
N ASP A 621 -8.75 -10.16 10.91
CA ASP A 621 -9.93 -9.34 11.24
C ASP A 621 -9.59 -8.24 12.22
N MET A 622 -10.28 -7.10 12.09
CA MET A 622 -10.15 -6.00 13.05
C MET A 622 -10.45 -6.50 14.46
N ASN A 623 -9.62 -6.08 15.41
CA ASN A 623 -9.65 -6.59 16.78
C ASN A 623 -10.61 -5.81 17.68
N TRP A 624 -11.88 -5.73 17.27
CA TRP A 624 -12.89 -4.98 18.00
C TRP A 624 -13.06 -5.46 19.44
N GLN A 625 -13.09 -6.77 19.65
CA GLN A 625 -13.31 -7.33 20.98
C GLN A 625 -12.16 -6.99 21.92
N GLU A 626 -10.92 -7.14 21.43
CA GLU A 626 -9.72 -6.73 22.19
C GLU A 626 -9.82 -5.27 22.58
N LEU A 627 -10.21 -4.43 21.63
CA LEU A 627 -10.28 -2.98 21.87
C LEU A 627 -11.33 -2.66 22.94
N GLN A 628 -12.40 -3.44 23.03
CA GLN A 628 -13.40 -3.24 24.07
C GLN A 628 -12.96 -3.75 25.44
N GLN A 629 -12.08 -4.76 25.49
CA GLN A 629 -11.82 -5.49 26.72
C GLN A 629 -10.41 -5.33 27.28
N ASP A 630 -9.41 -4.96 26.46
CA ASP A 630 -8.03 -4.95 26.87
C ASP A 630 -7.57 -3.51 27.18
N PRO A 631 -7.27 -3.20 28.47
CA PRO A 631 -6.83 -1.84 28.81
C PRO A 631 -5.57 -1.38 28.09
N GLN A 632 -4.65 -2.31 27.77
CA GLN A 632 -3.43 -1.94 27.05
C GLN A 632 -3.72 -1.54 25.61
N LYS A 633 -4.62 -2.26 24.96
CA LYS A 633 -5.03 -1.89 23.60
C LYS A 633 -5.82 -0.58 23.60
N GLN A 634 -6.62 -0.35 24.64
CA GLN A 634 -7.34 0.91 24.79
C GLN A 634 -6.38 2.08 24.96
N ALA A 635 -5.34 1.92 25.79
CA ALA A 635 -4.35 2.97 25.99
C ALA A 635 -3.58 3.25 24.70
N LEU A 636 -3.24 2.21 23.95
CA LEU A 636 -2.59 2.36 22.66
C LEU A 636 -3.49 3.15 21.69
N HIS A 637 -4.76 2.78 21.63
CA HIS A 637 -5.74 3.44 20.75
C HIS A 637 -5.88 4.92 21.11
N GLN A 638 -5.94 5.24 22.41
CA GLN A 638 -6.06 6.63 22.85
C GLN A 638 -4.85 7.46 22.40
N HIS A 639 -3.66 6.88 22.48
CA HIS A 639 -2.46 7.58 22.01
C HIS A 639 -2.52 7.83 20.50
N TRP A 640 -2.86 6.80 19.72
CA TRP A 640 -3.01 6.96 18.27
C TRP A 640 -4.06 8.03 17.94
N GLN A 641 -5.19 8.03 18.67
CA GLN A 641 -6.21 9.06 18.49
C GLN A 641 -5.67 10.47 18.73
N LYS A 642 -4.92 10.66 19.81
CA LYS A 642 -4.37 11.98 20.12
C LYS A 642 -3.47 12.47 18.99
N LEU A 643 -2.58 11.61 18.51
CA LEU A 643 -1.66 11.99 17.43
C LEU A 643 -2.43 12.26 16.13
N THR A 644 -3.39 11.41 15.80
CA THR A 644 -4.17 11.59 14.57
C THR A 644 -5.02 12.85 14.63
N GLN A 645 -5.64 13.14 15.76
CA GLN A 645 -6.45 14.36 15.96
C GLN A 645 -5.57 15.61 15.88
N PHE A 646 -4.37 15.56 16.45
CA PHE A 646 -3.44 16.68 16.36
C PHE A 646 -3.06 16.96 14.92
N ARG A 647 -2.75 15.90 14.17
CA ARG A 647 -2.43 16.03 12.75
C ARG A 647 -3.60 16.62 11.97
N GLN A 648 -4.83 16.15 12.26
CA GLN A 648 -6.01 16.66 11.55
C GLN A 648 -6.21 18.16 11.79
N ARG A 649 -5.95 18.63 13.01
CA ARG A 649 -6.11 20.04 13.37
C ARG A 649 -5.07 20.93 12.69
N HIS A 650 -3.91 20.39 12.34
CA HIS A 650 -2.76 21.21 11.95
C HIS A 650 -2.19 20.79 10.61
N PRO A 651 -2.67 21.39 9.51
CA PRO A 651 -2.09 21.11 8.18
C PRO A 651 -0.59 21.33 8.12
N ALA A 652 -0.04 22.16 9.00
CA ALA A 652 1.40 22.39 9.03
C ALA A 652 2.21 21.10 9.25
N ILE A 653 1.61 20.09 9.88
CA ILE A 653 2.36 18.86 10.16
C ILE A 653 2.77 18.17 8.86
N GLY A 654 1.83 17.96 7.95
CA GLY A 654 2.12 17.29 6.69
C GLY A 654 2.62 18.23 5.58
N ALA A 655 2.13 19.47 5.56
CA ALA A 655 2.33 20.39 4.44
C ALA A 655 3.24 21.57 4.78
N GLY A 656 3.63 21.75 6.03
CA GLY A 656 4.40 22.91 6.46
C GLY A 656 5.91 22.72 6.33
N VAL A 657 6.64 23.77 6.69
CA VAL A 657 8.09 23.77 6.67
C VAL A 657 8.61 23.25 8.02
N HIS A 658 9.45 22.24 7.93
CA HIS A 658 10.05 21.58 9.10
C HIS A 658 11.35 22.27 9.51
N GLN A 659 11.51 22.50 10.81
CA GLN A 659 12.78 23.04 11.33
C GLN A 659 13.08 22.41 12.69
N LEU A 660 14.26 21.83 12.80
CA LEU A 660 14.77 21.32 14.09
C LEU A 660 15.03 22.50 15.04
N ILE A 661 14.61 22.36 16.29
CA ILE A 661 14.93 23.30 17.35
C ILE A 661 16.02 22.64 18.19
N LYS A 662 17.26 23.12 18.08
CA LYS A 662 18.40 22.47 18.72
C LYS A 662 18.33 22.63 20.23
N ASN A 663 18.49 21.54 20.96
CA ASN A 663 18.53 21.52 22.41
C ASN A 663 19.15 20.22 22.90
N ASP A 664 19.95 20.30 23.97
CA ASP A 664 20.63 19.12 24.47
C ASP A 664 19.77 18.30 25.46
N SER A 665 18.68 18.88 25.98
CA SER A 665 17.86 18.24 27.00
C SER A 665 16.61 17.57 26.46
N TYR A 666 16.18 17.93 25.27
CA TYR A 666 15.00 17.36 24.65
C TYR A 666 15.14 17.44 23.14
N PHE A 667 14.33 16.66 22.43
CA PHE A 667 14.21 16.74 20.97
C PHE A 667 13.00 17.59 20.63
N ALA A 668 13.16 18.55 19.74
CA ALA A 668 12.05 19.42 19.34
C ALA A 668 12.18 19.86 17.91
N PHE A 669 11.03 20.00 17.24
CA PHE A 669 10.96 20.62 15.93
C PHE A 669 9.68 21.42 15.82
N LYS A 670 9.68 22.38 14.88
CA LYS A 670 8.46 23.10 14.55
C LYS A 670 8.05 22.81 13.12
N ARG A 671 6.76 22.95 12.86
CA ARG A 671 6.20 22.93 11.52
C ARG A 671 5.33 24.16 11.35
N VAL A 672 5.50 24.86 10.25
CA VAL A 672 4.80 26.13 9.99
C VAL A 672 4.23 26.11 8.58
N LEU A 673 2.94 26.41 8.47
CA LEU A 673 2.23 26.59 7.21
C LEU A 673 1.33 27.81 7.37
N ASN A 674 1.75 28.94 6.79
CA ASN A 674 1.03 30.20 6.93
C ASN A 674 0.84 30.53 8.42
N GLU A 675 -0.39 30.67 8.89
CA GLU A 675 -0.67 30.99 10.30
C GLU A 675 -0.68 29.77 11.20
N ASP A 676 -0.66 28.57 10.65
CA ASP A 676 -0.66 27.33 11.43
C ASP A 676 0.77 27.02 11.87
N LYS A 677 0.98 26.98 13.19
CA LYS A 677 2.29 26.73 13.78
C LYS A 677 2.15 25.71 14.88
N VAL A 678 2.99 24.70 14.84
CA VAL A 678 3.04 23.69 15.90
C VAL A 678 4.49 23.44 16.26
N MET A 679 4.69 22.98 17.50
CA MET A 679 6.00 22.54 17.95
C MET A 679 5.84 21.21 18.66
N VAL A 680 6.63 20.24 18.26
CA VAL A 680 6.64 18.91 18.87
C VAL A 680 7.87 18.80 19.73
N VAL A 681 7.67 18.40 20.98
CA VAL A 681 8.76 18.27 21.96
C VAL A 681 8.72 16.86 22.53
N TRP A 682 9.87 16.23 22.61
CA TRP A 682 10.00 14.89 23.17
C TRP A 682 11.16 14.88 24.16
N ALA A 683 10.84 14.59 25.42
CA ALA A 683 11.81 14.67 26.50
C ALA A 683 12.60 13.37 26.69
N GLY A 684 12.18 12.29 26.07
CA GLY A 684 12.77 10.98 26.25
C GLY A 684 11.89 10.06 27.08
N ASN A 685 12.26 8.80 27.10
CA ASN A 685 11.46 7.77 27.77
C ASN A 685 11.60 7.83 29.31
#